data_26410fed8bc074626c1f5759cbbe54b7
#
_entry.id   26410fed8bc074626c1f5759cbbe54b7
#
_cell.length_a   1.000
_cell.length_b   1.000
_cell.length_c   1.000
_cell.angle_alpha   90.00
_cell.angle_beta   90.00
_cell.angle_gamma   90.00
#
_symmetry.space_group_name_H-M   'P 1'
#
loop_
_entity.id
_entity.type
_entity.pdbx_description
1 polymer ?
#
loop_
_entity_poly.entity_id
_entity_poly.type
_entity_poly.pdbx_seq_one_letter_code
_entity_poly.pdbx_strand_id
1 'polypeptide(L)'
;MTTVNDVTQLNRIPVFSVATPTSTQDVVDALLQTRLPVSVGGGHFSMGGHTASPGTLHLDMRKMNRVLRFEPDAKLIRVQAGIRWCDIQRFIDPHGLSVKIMQTYANFTVGGALSVNAHGRYVGLGPVVLSVRSITLVLASGEVVECSLTENGALFSAAIGGYGGVGIITEVELELAINTRVKRTDEKMSVADYASWFDKNIRGHQDVIFHNFDLYPPHYTRGRATSWTITDEPATSARLQPLNRGFLAAKYFLWAITETPFGKFRREYLYDPLLNFGKKVHWRNYEAGYDVAELEPVGRRDRTYVLQEYFVPAHAVTQFAAAMSAILSRHRVNAVNISVRHAIGDNRTVMAWARGETFAFVLYHKQRTRSNAKERVAVWTRQLIDAVLDAGGTYYLPYQLHATHDQFHRAYPRAREMFALKRQFDPDYRLRGALWDRYYAPELNVADSTSEAASAEPAAVSEKIEDTATLFATIYRDDRQADRFYNFLQNIFNVMPEDRLHTLIKTSIAEHVGDEQIYRAVQGGLKSNTPPLAMLTHALPSLSVQKTEMGRQAAVLLRDAELRDYVEIGTTGRYVRAMQKHLRLKGRVTLVHDVEAGMSPVDIVERGQIGSIGEFQPLNNYAPIELPAASADLVSCFVGLHHMAPEKLNPFLESIARITRPGGYFVVRDHDVTTPSMDAFVSLAHTVFNAVLGEPWETNRAELRHFASVDDWIKRVEAAGFRHTGEKLTQNGDPSDNVLMAFVREGVPA
;
A
#
# COMPACT_ATOMS: atom_id res chain seq x y z
N MET A 1 17.95 -8.78 21.14
CA MET A 1 16.47 -8.75 21.14
C MET A 1 15.97 -9.45 19.88
N THR A 2 14.98 -10.30 20.01
CA THR A 2 14.36 -10.98 18.88
C THR A 2 13.24 -10.08 18.31
N THR A 3 13.05 -10.05 17.01
CA THR A 3 11.99 -9.25 16.38
C THR A 3 10.84 -10.15 15.93
N VAL A 4 9.64 -9.87 16.40
CA VAL A 4 8.39 -10.49 15.92
C VAL A 4 7.75 -9.57 14.87
N ASN A 5 7.22 -10.16 13.81
CA ASN A 5 6.51 -9.44 12.76
C ASN A 5 5.27 -10.23 12.35
N ASP A 6 4.36 -9.60 11.66
CA ASP A 6 3.19 -10.26 11.07
C ASP A 6 3.35 -10.52 9.56
N VAL A 7 2.36 -11.16 8.96
CA VAL A 7 2.36 -11.51 7.52
C VAL A 7 2.58 -10.31 6.60
N THR A 8 2.20 -9.09 6.99
CA THR A 8 2.36 -7.89 6.16
C THR A 8 3.78 -7.36 6.12
N GLN A 9 4.62 -7.74 7.08
CA GLN A 9 5.97 -7.20 7.31
C GLN A 9 5.99 -5.69 7.65
N LEU A 10 4.84 -5.13 8.08
CA LEU A 10 4.70 -3.70 8.44
C LEU A 10 4.94 -3.43 9.93
N ASN A 11 4.92 -4.45 10.78
CA ASN A 11 4.87 -4.30 12.23
C ASN A 11 6.00 -5.10 12.90
N ARG A 12 7.23 -4.61 12.75
CA ARG A 12 8.42 -5.17 13.40
C ARG A 12 8.46 -4.73 14.86
N ILE A 13 8.26 -5.67 15.78
CA ILE A 13 8.20 -5.41 17.22
C ILE A 13 9.34 -6.13 17.92
N PRO A 14 10.27 -5.41 18.58
CA PRO A 14 11.35 -6.03 19.33
C PRO A 14 10.81 -6.62 20.64
N VAL A 15 10.93 -7.92 20.82
CA VAL A 15 10.58 -8.63 22.06
C VAL A 15 11.84 -9.00 22.83
N PHE A 16 11.70 -9.21 24.13
CA PHE A 16 12.86 -9.59 24.99
C PHE A 16 13.34 -11.00 24.63
N SER A 17 12.40 -11.97 24.60
CA SER A 17 12.68 -13.37 24.27
C SER A 17 11.41 -14.04 23.70
N VAL A 18 11.58 -15.23 23.14
CA VAL A 18 10.49 -16.06 22.62
C VAL A 18 10.51 -17.41 23.33
N ALA A 19 9.36 -17.83 23.87
CA ALA A 19 9.14 -19.17 24.39
C ALA A 19 8.13 -19.92 23.50
N THR A 20 8.26 -21.23 23.38
CA THR A 20 7.43 -22.10 22.52
C THR A 20 6.78 -23.20 23.36
N PRO A 21 5.68 -22.91 24.10
CA PRO A 21 4.98 -23.89 24.92
C PRO A 21 4.41 -25.04 24.09
N THR A 22 4.32 -26.22 24.69
CA THR A 22 3.75 -27.45 24.11
C THR A 22 2.55 -27.95 24.89
N SER A 23 2.32 -27.40 26.07
CA SER A 23 1.22 -27.75 26.98
C SER A 23 0.68 -26.53 27.72
N THR A 24 -0.50 -26.64 28.31
CA THR A 24 -1.07 -25.60 29.18
C THR A 24 -0.16 -25.32 30.38
N GLN A 25 0.51 -26.35 30.92
CA GLN A 25 1.44 -26.21 32.04
C GLN A 25 2.68 -25.37 31.64
N ASP A 26 3.21 -25.54 30.40
CA ASP A 26 4.35 -24.71 29.95
C ASP A 26 3.98 -23.22 29.88
N VAL A 27 2.70 -22.90 29.57
CA VAL A 27 2.19 -21.52 29.58
C VAL A 27 2.12 -20.98 31.00
N VAL A 28 1.61 -21.79 31.96
CA VAL A 28 1.56 -21.45 33.39
C VAL A 28 2.99 -21.17 33.90
N ASP A 29 3.92 -22.09 33.63
CA ASP A 29 5.31 -22.01 34.10
C ASP A 29 5.99 -20.75 33.52
N ALA A 30 5.75 -20.45 32.23
CA ALA A 30 6.29 -19.23 31.59
C ALA A 30 5.75 -17.97 32.25
N LEU A 31 4.46 -17.92 32.62
CA LEU A 31 3.89 -16.78 33.34
C LEU A 31 4.42 -16.62 34.75
N LEU A 32 4.60 -17.73 35.51
CA LEU A 32 5.07 -17.69 36.90
C LEU A 32 6.56 -17.39 37.02
N GLN A 33 7.38 -17.84 36.05
CA GLN A 33 8.82 -17.65 36.07
C GLN A 33 9.28 -16.27 35.62
N THR A 34 8.44 -15.51 34.90
CA THR A 34 8.80 -14.17 34.40
C THR A 34 8.09 -13.04 35.14
N ARG A 35 8.82 -11.95 35.36
CA ARG A 35 8.24 -10.65 35.75
C ARG A 35 8.00 -9.73 34.56
N LEU A 36 8.46 -10.12 33.39
CA LEU A 36 8.25 -9.35 32.16
C LEU A 36 6.77 -9.37 31.74
N PRO A 37 6.30 -8.33 31.07
CA PRO A 37 5.03 -8.42 30.35
C PRO A 37 5.10 -9.55 29.31
N VAL A 38 3.95 -10.13 28.97
CA VAL A 38 3.85 -11.28 28.08
C VAL A 38 2.98 -10.92 26.87
N SER A 39 3.41 -11.31 25.68
CA SER A 39 2.63 -11.26 24.47
C SER A 39 2.46 -12.64 23.85
N VAL A 40 1.37 -12.86 23.10
CA VAL A 40 0.99 -14.18 22.60
C VAL A 40 0.76 -14.15 21.11
N GLY A 41 1.37 -15.07 20.39
CA GLY A 41 1.22 -15.22 18.94
C GLY A 41 0.90 -16.63 18.51
N GLY A 42 0.06 -16.76 17.49
CA GLY A 42 -0.21 -17.99 16.77
C GLY A 42 0.47 -17.98 15.39
N GLY A 43 -0.35 -18.03 14.32
CA GLY A 43 0.14 -18.03 12.94
C GLY A 43 0.69 -16.69 12.43
N HIS A 44 0.62 -15.60 13.18
CA HIS A 44 1.03 -14.24 12.82
C HIS A 44 0.33 -13.67 11.58
N PHE A 45 -0.93 -14.02 11.36
CA PHE A 45 -1.74 -13.58 10.22
C PHE A 45 -2.58 -12.32 10.49
N SER A 46 -2.67 -11.84 11.73
CA SER A 46 -3.19 -10.49 11.99
C SER A 46 -2.23 -9.45 11.42
N MET A 47 -2.77 -8.33 10.93
CA MET A 47 -2.02 -7.41 10.09
C MET A 47 -1.73 -6.06 10.78
N GLY A 48 -1.84 -5.97 12.09
CA GLY A 48 -1.63 -4.76 12.88
C GLY A 48 -0.66 -4.89 14.06
N GLY A 49 0.15 -5.96 14.06
CA GLY A 49 1.11 -6.22 15.14
C GLY A 49 0.49 -6.74 16.44
N HIS A 50 -0.77 -7.17 16.43
CA HIS A 50 -1.56 -7.55 17.62
C HIS A 50 -0.95 -8.63 18.48
N THR A 51 -0.10 -9.49 17.90
CA THR A 51 0.52 -10.65 18.55
C THR A 51 1.70 -10.30 19.43
N ALA A 52 2.19 -9.07 19.41
CA ALA A 52 3.41 -8.69 20.14
C ALA A 52 3.30 -7.29 20.76
N SER A 53 4.16 -7.03 21.74
CA SER A 53 4.40 -5.72 22.35
C SER A 53 5.89 -5.59 22.69
N PRO A 54 6.48 -4.39 22.63
CA PRO A 54 7.90 -4.20 22.88
C PRO A 54 8.33 -4.68 24.27
N GLY A 55 9.50 -5.35 24.34
CA GLY A 55 10.11 -5.79 25.59
C GLY A 55 9.41 -6.95 26.31
N THR A 56 8.44 -7.62 25.69
CA THR A 56 7.71 -8.75 26.28
C THR A 56 8.46 -10.07 26.15
N LEU A 57 8.15 -11.03 27.04
CA LEU A 57 8.29 -12.46 26.73
C LEU A 57 7.20 -12.83 25.73
N HIS A 58 7.57 -13.25 24.52
CA HIS A 58 6.62 -13.63 23.49
C HIS A 58 6.37 -15.14 23.51
N LEU A 59 5.12 -15.56 23.68
CA LEU A 59 4.71 -16.96 23.61
C LEU A 59 4.27 -17.33 22.19
N ASP A 60 5.06 -18.14 21.51
CA ASP A 60 4.72 -18.70 20.21
C ASP A 60 3.95 -20.02 20.39
N MET A 61 2.64 -19.95 20.28
CA MET A 61 1.73 -21.06 20.59
C MET A 61 1.71 -22.19 19.54
N ARG A 62 2.41 -22.06 18.41
CA ARG A 62 2.33 -23.00 17.27
C ARG A 62 2.76 -24.42 17.58
N LYS A 63 3.47 -24.66 18.68
CA LYS A 63 3.84 -26.01 19.16
C LYS A 63 2.70 -26.69 19.95
N MET A 64 1.69 -25.96 20.39
CA MET A 64 0.47 -26.50 20.99
C MET A 64 -0.52 -26.93 19.91
N ASN A 65 -0.28 -28.04 19.24
CA ASN A 65 -0.94 -28.40 17.97
C ASN A 65 -1.56 -29.82 17.99
N ARG A 66 -1.88 -30.35 19.15
CA ARG A 66 -2.46 -31.70 19.28
C ARG A 66 -4.00 -31.68 19.29
N VAL A 67 -4.61 -32.76 18.77
CA VAL A 67 -5.98 -33.14 19.07
C VAL A 67 -6.00 -33.86 20.40
N LEU A 68 -6.83 -33.40 21.33
CA LEU A 68 -6.91 -33.91 22.71
C LEU A 68 -8.06 -34.89 22.89
N ARG A 69 -9.22 -34.61 22.31
CA ARG A 69 -10.39 -35.44 22.33
C ARG A 69 -11.15 -35.30 21.00
N PHE A 70 -11.74 -36.41 20.52
CA PHE A 70 -12.54 -36.42 19.30
C PHE A 70 -13.73 -37.36 19.46
N GLU A 71 -14.92 -36.83 19.27
CA GLU A 71 -16.21 -37.54 19.39
C GLU A 71 -16.99 -37.37 18.07
N PRO A 72 -16.72 -38.20 17.05
CA PRO A 72 -17.31 -38.06 15.73
C PRO A 72 -18.84 -38.08 15.71
N ASP A 73 -19.48 -38.97 16.52
CA ASP A 73 -20.91 -39.11 16.59
C ASP A 73 -21.56 -37.84 17.19
N ALA A 74 -20.96 -37.27 18.21
CA ALA A 74 -21.36 -35.99 18.81
C ALA A 74 -20.96 -34.76 17.96
N LYS A 75 -20.15 -34.96 16.94
CA LYS A 75 -19.55 -33.89 16.11
C LYS A 75 -18.77 -32.87 16.94
N LEU A 76 -17.98 -33.36 17.88
CA LEU A 76 -17.17 -32.55 18.78
C LEU A 76 -15.68 -32.90 18.64
N ILE A 77 -14.84 -31.88 18.77
CA ILE A 77 -13.39 -32.02 18.82
C ILE A 77 -12.82 -31.05 19.84
N ARG A 78 -11.93 -31.53 20.73
CA ARG A 78 -11.11 -30.67 21.61
C ARG A 78 -9.67 -30.68 21.13
N VAL A 79 -9.10 -29.48 20.97
CA VAL A 79 -7.79 -29.27 20.36
C VAL A 79 -6.98 -28.25 21.16
N GLN A 80 -5.66 -28.31 21.05
CA GLN A 80 -4.77 -27.24 21.51
C GLN A 80 -4.85 -26.01 20.61
N ALA A 81 -4.73 -24.82 21.18
CA ALA A 81 -4.98 -23.54 20.50
C ALA A 81 -4.03 -23.22 19.33
N GLY A 82 -2.82 -23.78 19.31
CA GLY A 82 -1.85 -23.59 18.25
C GLY A 82 -2.02 -24.47 17.02
N ILE A 83 -2.97 -25.41 17.01
CA ILE A 83 -3.30 -26.25 15.84
C ILE A 83 -3.87 -25.41 14.72
N ARG A 84 -3.56 -25.75 13.46
CA ARG A 84 -4.09 -25.06 12.29
C ARG A 84 -5.40 -25.70 11.82
N TRP A 85 -6.26 -24.91 11.20
CA TRP A 85 -7.50 -25.43 10.63
C TRP A 85 -7.26 -26.54 9.62
N CYS A 86 -6.23 -26.43 8.77
CA CYS A 86 -5.88 -27.47 7.80
C CYS A 86 -5.50 -28.81 8.45
N ASP A 87 -4.91 -28.79 9.65
CA ASP A 87 -4.53 -30.00 10.36
C ASP A 87 -5.78 -30.66 10.98
N ILE A 88 -6.71 -29.87 11.50
CA ILE A 88 -8.03 -30.37 11.93
C ILE A 88 -8.78 -30.96 10.74
N GLN A 89 -8.86 -30.25 9.60
CA GLN A 89 -9.55 -30.75 8.41
C GLN A 89 -9.01 -32.12 7.95
N ARG A 90 -7.68 -32.31 7.93
CA ARG A 90 -7.07 -33.61 7.60
C ARG A 90 -7.43 -34.70 8.60
N PHE A 91 -7.51 -34.34 9.88
CA PHE A 91 -7.83 -35.29 10.94
C PHE A 91 -9.29 -35.75 10.85
N ILE A 92 -10.25 -34.85 10.62
CA ILE A 92 -11.69 -35.14 10.66
C ILE A 92 -12.27 -35.59 9.31
N ASP A 93 -11.61 -35.31 8.18
CA ASP A 93 -12.11 -35.62 6.82
C ASP A 93 -12.37 -37.13 6.59
N PRO A 94 -11.53 -38.08 7.06
CA PRO A 94 -11.80 -39.51 6.96
C PRO A 94 -13.12 -39.94 7.66
N HIS A 95 -13.57 -39.16 8.63
CA HIS A 95 -14.83 -39.39 9.35
C HIS A 95 -16.04 -38.69 8.71
N GLY A 96 -15.87 -38.11 7.50
CA GLY A 96 -16.94 -37.40 6.81
C GLY A 96 -17.38 -36.09 7.47
N LEU A 97 -16.50 -35.52 8.31
CA LEU A 97 -16.76 -34.28 9.05
C LEU A 97 -15.99 -33.09 8.50
N SER A 98 -16.47 -31.89 8.81
CA SER A 98 -15.96 -30.59 8.45
C SER A 98 -15.97 -29.66 9.65
N VAL A 99 -15.05 -28.69 9.69
CA VAL A 99 -15.12 -27.58 10.65
C VAL A 99 -16.42 -26.80 10.40
N LYS A 100 -17.16 -26.48 11.47
CA LYS A 100 -18.49 -25.81 11.35
C LYS A 100 -18.30 -24.36 10.86
N ILE A 101 -17.43 -23.59 11.50
CA ILE A 101 -17.08 -22.21 11.13
C ILE A 101 -15.56 -22.04 11.20
N MET A 102 -14.96 -21.56 10.12
CA MET A 102 -13.55 -21.15 10.04
C MET A 102 -13.39 -20.01 9.02
N GLN A 103 -12.33 -19.25 9.09
CA GLN A 103 -12.01 -18.29 8.04
C GLN A 103 -11.52 -18.98 6.77
N THR A 104 -11.51 -18.24 5.67
CA THR A 104 -11.24 -18.77 4.32
C THR A 104 -9.86 -19.44 4.18
N TYR A 105 -8.84 -19.01 4.96
CA TYR A 105 -7.49 -19.57 4.87
C TYR A 105 -7.21 -20.54 6.01
N ALA A 106 -6.91 -21.78 5.67
CA ALA A 106 -6.77 -22.90 6.61
C ALA A 106 -5.42 -22.93 7.37
N ASN A 107 -4.48 -22.05 7.04
CA ASN A 107 -3.17 -21.97 7.70
C ASN A 107 -3.20 -21.32 9.10
N PHE A 108 -4.30 -20.68 9.47
CA PHE A 108 -4.42 -19.95 10.74
C PHE A 108 -4.57 -20.91 11.90
N THR A 109 -4.04 -20.54 13.06
CA THR A 109 -4.21 -21.31 14.29
C THR A 109 -5.59 -21.06 14.89
N VAL A 110 -6.15 -22.09 15.55
CA VAL A 110 -7.47 -22.00 16.20
C VAL A 110 -7.51 -20.89 17.24
N GLY A 111 -6.54 -20.85 18.17
CA GLY A 111 -6.49 -19.81 19.21
C GLY A 111 -6.37 -18.40 18.64
N GLY A 112 -5.58 -18.22 17.56
CA GLY A 112 -5.49 -16.93 16.85
C GLY A 112 -6.82 -16.54 16.20
N ALA A 113 -7.53 -17.49 15.60
CA ALA A 113 -8.85 -17.27 15.01
C ALA A 113 -9.91 -16.90 16.06
N LEU A 114 -9.87 -17.55 17.23
CA LEU A 114 -10.77 -17.23 18.34
C LEU A 114 -10.44 -15.84 18.93
N SER A 115 -9.16 -15.55 19.12
CA SER A 115 -8.71 -14.25 19.69
C SER A 115 -9.23 -13.04 18.90
N VAL A 116 -9.45 -13.20 17.59
CA VAL A 116 -10.02 -12.16 16.72
C VAL A 116 -11.51 -12.38 16.41
N ASN A 117 -12.11 -13.46 16.93
CA ASN A 117 -13.48 -13.90 16.63
C ASN A 117 -13.74 -13.99 15.11
N ALA A 118 -12.93 -14.77 14.40
CA ALA A 118 -12.89 -14.83 12.96
C ALA A 118 -14.20 -15.30 12.31
N HIS A 119 -14.40 -14.97 11.04
CA HIS A 119 -15.53 -15.44 10.24
C HIS A 119 -15.09 -15.95 8.86
N GLY A 120 -15.99 -16.67 8.19
CA GLY A 120 -15.79 -17.22 6.86
C GLY A 120 -16.77 -16.67 5.82
N ARG A 121 -17.15 -17.53 4.86
CA ARG A 121 -18.12 -17.25 3.81
C ARG A 121 -19.43 -18.01 3.98
N TYR A 122 -19.66 -18.54 5.19
CA TYR A 122 -20.84 -19.36 5.48
C TYR A 122 -22.12 -18.53 5.52
N VAL A 123 -23.16 -19.05 4.89
CA VAL A 123 -24.50 -18.44 4.95
C VAL A 123 -25.22 -18.85 6.23
N GLY A 124 -25.91 -17.92 6.88
CA GLY A 124 -26.68 -18.19 8.11
C GLY A 124 -25.81 -18.50 9.33
N LEU A 125 -24.49 -18.39 9.22
CA LEU A 125 -23.54 -18.47 10.31
C LEU A 125 -22.81 -17.12 10.43
N GLY A 126 -22.15 -16.92 11.56
CA GLY A 126 -21.46 -15.67 11.86
C GLY A 126 -20.02 -15.94 12.29
N PRO A 127 -19.55 -15.24 13.32
CA PRO A 127 -18.21 -15.43 13.85
C PRO A 127 -18.02 -16.81 14.48
N VAL A 128 -16.74 -17.21 14.61
CA VAL A 128 -16.32 -18.54 15.06
C VAL A 128 -16.84 -18.90 16.44
N VAL A 129 -17.09 -17.91 17.32
CA VAL A 129 -17.65 -18.12 18.67
C VAL A 129 -18.95 -18.95 18.63
N LEU A 130 -19.74 -18.89 17.55
CA LEU A 130 -20.98 -19.63 17.40
C LEU A 130 -20.77 -21.14 17.22
N SER A 131 -19.52 -21.59 17.00
CA SER A 131 -19.16 -23.02 16.96
C SER A 131 -18.27 -23.47 18.14
N VAL A 132 -18.04 -22.60 19.12
CA VAL A 132 -17.21 -22.90 20.30
C VAL A 132 -18.10 -23.33 21.47
N ARG A 133 -17.78 -24.48 22.08
CA ARG A 133 -18.43 -25.01 23.28
C ARG A 133 -17.76 -24.51 24.54
N SER A 134 -16.44 -24.70 24.64
CA SER A 134 -15.65 -24.28 25.79
C SER A 134 -14.21 -23.96 25.39
N ILE A 135 -13.51 -23.25 26.27
CA ILE A 135 -12.08 -22.98 26.16
C ILE A 135 -11.40 -23.17 27.51
N THR A 136 -10.14 -23.62 27.49
CA THR A 136 -9.25 -23.52 28.64
C THR A 136 -8.47 -22.23 28.53
N LEU A 137 -8.53 -21.40 29.55
CA LEU A 137 -7.90 -20.09 29.63
C LEU A 137 -6.88 -20.05 30.76
N VAL A 138 -5.65 -19.57 30.50
CA VAL A 138 -4.65 -19.29 31.52
C VAL A 138 -4.64 -17.79 31.78
N LEU A 139 -4.97 -17.39 33.01
CA LEU A 139 -5.01 -15.97 33.42
C LEU A 139 -3.60 -15.41 33.64
N ALA A 140 -3.48 -14.09 33.77
CA ALA A 140 -2.21 -13.42 34.05
C ALA A 140 -1.55 -13.87 35.37
N SER A 141 -2.36 -14.35 36.33
CA SER A 141 -1.93 -14.96 37.59
C SER A 141 -1.27 -16.34 37.43
N GLY A 142 -1.43 -16.99 36.29
CA GLY A 142 -1.10 -18.42 36.09
C GLY A 142 -2.23 -19.38 36.41
N GLU A 143 -3.38 -18.92 36.87
CA GLU A 143 -4.56 -19.73 37.13
C GLU A 143 -5.12 -20.29 35.83
N VAL A 144 -5.51 -21.57 35.83
CA VAL A 144 -6.14 -22.26 34.68
C VAL A 144 -7.63 -22.36 34.92
N VAL A 145 -8.43 -21.82 34.00
CA VAL A 145 -9.89 -21.72 34.11
C VAL A 145 -10.56 -22.33 32.88
N GLU A 146 -11.54 -23.21 33.10
CA GLU A 146 -12.46 -23.64 32.04
C GLU A 146 -13.56 -22.60 31.90
N CYS A 147 -13.82 -22.20 30.62
CA CYS A 147 -14.80 -21.18 30.31
C CYS A 147 -15.76 -21.68 29.22
N SER A 148 -17.04 -21.40 29.42
CA SER A 148 -18.11 -21.62 28.46
C SER A 148 -19.21 -20.58 28.63
N LEU A 149 -20.30 -20.64 27.90
CA LEU A 149 -21.44 -19.73 28.11
C LEU A 149 -22.10 -19.89 29.48
N THR A 150 -21.99 -21.09 30.10
CA THR A 150 -22.65 -21.44 31.38
C THR A 150 -21.67 -21.48 32.55
N GLU A 151 -20.37 -21.52 32.28
CA GLU A 151 -19.30 -21.56 33.28
C GLU A 151 -18.25 -20.49 32.96
N ASN A 152 -17.97 -19.60 33.91
CA ASN A 152 -17.08 -18.43 33.69
C ASN A 152 -17.42 -17.62 32.44
N GLY A 153 -18.74 -17.39 32.20
CA GLY A 153 -19.26 -16.82 30.99
C GLY A 153 -18.72 -15.42 30.64
N ALA A 154 -18.38 -14.60 31.66
CA ALA A 154 -17.76 -13.30 31.46
C ALA A 154 -16.35 -13.43 30.84
N LEU A 155 -15.54 -14.38 31.33
CA LEU A 155 -14.22 -14.69 30.77
C LEU A 155 -14.33 -15.29 29.36
N PHE A 156 -15.27 -16.21 29.12
CA PHE A 156 -15.53 -16.75 27.80
C PHE A 156 -15.85 -15.65 26.80
N SER A 157 -16.77 -14.74 27.17
CA SER A 157 -17.20 -13.62 26.32
C SER A 157 -16.11 -12.58 26.09
N ALA A 158 -15.19 -12.41 27.04
CA ALA A 158 -14.07 -11.48 26.94
C ALA A 158 -12.83 -12.08 26.24
N ALA A 159 -12.59 -13.40 26.35
CA ALA A 159 -11.44 -14.05 25.73
C ALA A 159 -11.58 -14.21 24.22
N ILE A 160 -12.79 -14.57 23.75
CA ILE A 160 -13.06 -14.69 22.31
C ILE A 160 -13.33 -13.31 21.73
N GLY A 161 -12.55 -12.91 20.72
CA GLY A 161 -12.55 -11.54 20.19
C GLY A 161 -11.84 -10.53 21.10
N GLY A 162 -11.16 -10.97 22.16
CA GLY A 162 -10.48 -10.14 23.15
C GLY A 162 -8.97 -9.99 22.95
N TYR A 163 -8.43 -10.48 21.86
CA TYR A 163 -7.01 -10.27 21.48
C TYR A 163 -6.01 -10.61 22.59
N GLY A 164 -6.29 -11.67 23.38
CA GLY A 164 -5.44 -12.10 24.50
C GLY A 164 -5.44 -11.16 25.71
N GLY A 165 -6.42 -10.28 25.83
CA GLY A 165 -6.46 -9.25 26.87
C GLY A 165 -6.71 -9.74 28.28
N VAL A 166 -7.56 -10.79 28.45
CA VAL A 166 -7.96 -11.30 29.79
C VAL A 166 -7.30 -12.64 30.14
N GLY A 167 -6.61 -13.27 29.20
CA GLY A 167 -5.97 -14.57 29.39
C GLY A 167 -5.50 -15.18 28.08
N ILE A 168 -4.78 -16.30 28.20
CA ILE A 168 -4.18 -17.03 27.09
C ILE A 168 -5.01 -18.29 26.84
N ILE A 169 -5.67 -18.38 25.67
CA ILE A 169 -6.41 -19.57 25.25
C ILE A 169 -5.42 -20.70 24.95
N THR A 170 -5.53 -21.82 25.64
CA THR A 170 -4.64 -22.97 25.45
C THR A 170 -5.34 -24.17 24.82
N GLU A 171 -6.61 -24.37 25.09
CA GLU A 171 -7.42 -25.45 24.51
C GLU A 171 -8.80 -24.95 24.09
N VAL A 172 -9.40 -25.62 23.12
CA VAL A 172 -10.69 -25.24 22.54
C VAL A 172 -11.51 -26.48 22.22
N GLU A 173 -12.78 -26.51 22.61
CA GLU A 173 -13.75 -27.49 22.17
C GLU A 173 -14.65 -26.88 21.10
N LEU A 174 -14.68 -27.52 19.90
CA LEU A 174 -15.38 -27.05 18.71
C LEU A 174 -16.47 -27.99 18.27
N GLU A 175 -17.59 -27.41 17.80
CA GLU A 175 -18.63 -28.15 17.06
C GLU A 175 -18.18 -28.31 15.60
N LEU A 176 -18.45 -29.50 15.07
CA LEU A 176 -18.19 -29.88 13.69
C LEU A 176 -19.51 -29.95 12.87
N ALA A 177 -19.35 -29.99 11.55
CA ALA A 177 -20.45 -30.18 10.60
C ALA A 177 -20.16 -31.38 9.70
N ILE A 178 -21.17 -31.85 8.97
CA ILE A 178 -20.99 -32.89 7.95
C ILE A 178 -20.23 -32.32 6.76
N ASN A 179 -19.28 -33.07 6.21
CA ASN A 179 -18.56 -32.72 4.99
C ASN A 179 -19.43 -33.09 3.77
N THR A 180 -20.24 -32.15 3.33
CA THR A 180 -21.13 -32.30 2.17
C THR A 180 -20.46 -31.89 0.87
N ARG A 181 -20.98 -32.35 -0.28
CA ARG A 181 -20.63 -31.83 -1.59
C ARG A 181 -21.44 -30.57 -1.86
N VAL A 182 -20.77 -29.55 -2.47
CA VAL A 182 -21.37 -28.26 -2.80
C VAL A 182 -21.09 -27.91 -4.25
N LYS A 183 -22.11 -27.45 -4.97
CA LYS A 183 -22.07 -27.03 -6.37
C LYS A 183 -22.06 -25.53 -6.47
N ARG A 184 -21.18 -24.98 -7.30
CA ARG A 184 -21.08 -23.56 -7.56
C ARG A 184 -22.12 -23.08 -8.55
N THR A 185 -22.73 -21.92 -8.23
CA THR A 185 -23.52 -21.08 -9.13
C THR A 185 -23.02 -19.64 -9.06
N ASP A 186 -23.04 -18.94 -10.19
CA ASP A 186 -22.55 -17.57 -10.30
C ASP A 186 -23.55 -16.67 -11.03
N GLU A 187 -23.70 -15.44 -10.56
CA GLU A 187 -24.51 -14.41 -11.25
C GLU A 187 -23.83 -13.05 -11.17
N LYS A 188 -23.87 -12.29 -12.28
CA LYS A 188 -23.36 -10.90 -12.32
C LYS A 188 -24.52 -9.93 -12.12
N MET A 189 -24.35 -8.98 -11.20
CA MET A 189 -25.40 -7.99 -10.91
C MET A 189 -24.82 -6.65 -10.43
N SER A 190 -25.69 -5.66 -10.34
CA SER A 190 -25.37 -4.39 -9.71
C SER A 190 -25.35 -4.52 -8.18
N VAL A 191 -24.63 -3.62 -7.49
CA VAL A 191 -24.68 -3.54 -6.00
C VAL A 191 -26.06 -3.12 -5.52
N ALA A 192 -26.78 -2.32 -6.31
CA ALA A 192 -28.13 -1.87 -5.96
C ALA A 192 -29.14 -3.05 -5.91
N ASP A 193 -28.97 -4.03 -6.80
CA ASP A 193 -29.89 -5.19 -6.86
C ASP A 193 -29.50 -6.29 -5.86
N TYR A 194 -28.25 -6.28 -5.37
CA TYR A 194 -27.67 -7.38 -4.60
C TYR A 194 -28.45 -7.69 -3.33
N ALA A 195 -28.87 -6.71 -2.55
CA ALA A 195 -29.57 -6.94 -1.29
C ALA A 195 -30.91 -7.68 -1.53
N SER A 196 -31.72 -7.22 -2.49
CA SER A 196 -32.98 -7.86 -2.85
C SER A 196 -32.78 -9.25 -3.46
N TRP A 197 -31.73 -9.41 -4.26
CA TRP A 197 -31.36 -10.71 -4.81
C TRP A 197 -30.94 -11.71 -3.71
N PHE A 198 -30.12 -11.24 -2.73
CA PHE A 198 -29.70 -12.04 -1.58
C PHE A 198 -30.89 -12.50 -0.75
N ASP A 199 -31.82 -11.62 -0.47
CA ASP A 199 -33.03 -11.94 0.30
C ASP A 199 -33.86 -13.02 -0.38
N LYS A 200 -33.97 -12.98 -1.70
CA LYS A 200 -34.77 -13.95 -2.48
C LYS A 200 -34.07 -15.29 -2.66
N ASN A 201 -32.74 -15.30 -2.86
CA ASN A 201 -32.03 -16.48 -3.37
C ASN A 201 -31.10 -17.13 -2.34
N ILE A 202 -30.77 -16.43 -1.25
CA ILE A 202 -29.77 -16.89 -0.28
C ILE A 202 -30.32 -16.92 1.15
N ARG A 203 -30.99 -15.84 1.59
CA ARG A 203 -31.50 -15.74 2.96
C ARG A 203 -32.53 -16.86 3.24
N GLY A 204 -32.28 -17.61 4.31
CA GLY A 204 -33.17 -18.73 4.73
C GLY A 204 -33.01 -20.02 3.94
N HIS A 205 -32.22 -20.06 2.89
CA HIS A 205 -31.91 -21.27 2.12
C HIS A 205 -30.85 -22.11 2.83
N GLN A 206 -31.24 -23.15 3.56
CA GLN A 206 -30.36 -24.00 4.38
C GLN A 206 -29.38 -24.85 3.55
N ASP A 207 -29.69 -25.07 2.29
CA ASP A 207 -28.84 -25.79 1.33
C ASP A 207 -27.68 -24.95 0.78
N VAL A 208 -27.72 -23.63 0.91
CA VAL A 208 -26.62 -22.73 0.53
C VAL A 208 -25.60 -22.67 1.67
N ILE A 209 -24.45 -23.29 1.49
CA ILE A 209 -23.39 -23.36 2.50
C ILE A 209 -22.47 -22.14 2.49
N PHE A 210 -22.01 -21.74 1.29
CA PHE A 210 -21.11 -20.58 1.14
C PHE A 210 -21.67 -19.59 0.15
N HIS A 211 -21.43 -18.33 0.43
CA HIS A 211 -21.75 -17.23 -0.48
C HIS A 211 -20.77 -16.08 -0.33
N ASN A 212 -20.44 -15.44 -1.45
CA ASN A 212 -19.75 -14.16 -1.51
C ASN A 212 -20.14 -13.37 -2.75
N PHE A 213 -20.04 -12.04 -2.66
CA PHE A 213 -20.26 -11.12 -3.76
C PHE A 213 -18.99 -10.30 -4.00
N ASP A 214 -18.27 -10.58 -5.09
CA ASP A 214 -17.00 -9.96 -5.41
C ASP A 214 -17.20 -8.75 -6.31
N LEU A 215 -16.83 -7.56 -5.84
CA LEU A 215 -17.02 -6.29 -6.53
C LEU A 215 -15.94 -6.04 -7.58
N TYR A 216 -16.34 -5.53 -8.76
CA TYR A 216 -15.43 -5.20 -9.84
C TYR A 216 -14.86 -3.79 -9.71
N PRO A 217 -13.51 -3.64 -9.69
CA PRO A 217 -12.87 -2.34 -9.76
C PRO A 217 -12.99 -1.74 -11.19
N PRO A 218 -12.88 -0.44 -11.41
CA PRO A 218 -12.55 0.58 -10.42
C PRO A 218 -13.75 1.23 -9.72
N HIS A 219 -14.96 1.00 -10.19
CA HIS A 219 -16.16 1.73 -9.74
C HIS A 219 -16.94 1.01 -8.63
N TYR A 220 -16.75 -0.30 -8.47
CA TYR A 220 -17.40 -1.12 -7.44
C TYR A 220 -18.94 -1.02 -7.43
N THR A 221 -19.55 -0.72 -8.59
CA THR A 221 -21.00 -0.62 -8.77
C THR A 221 -21.64 -1.94 -9.19
N ARG A 222 -20.83 -2.90 -9.62
CA ARG A 222 -21.22 -4.24 -10.07
C ARG A 222 -20.29 -5.29 -9.49
N GLY A 223 -20.75 -6.52 -9.44
CA GLY A 223 -19.96 -7.65 -8.96
C GLY A 223 -20.48 -8.99 -9.46
N ARG A 224 -19.83 -10.05 -9.00
CA ARG A 224 -20.23 -11.43 -9.18
C ARG A 224 -20.63 -12.02 -7.84
N ALA A 225 -21.89 -12.44 -7.72
CA ALA A 225 -22.39 -13.30 -6.65
C ALA A 225 -22.01 -14.75 -6.97
N THR A 226 -21.35 -15.41 -6.04
CA THR A 226 -20.95 -16.82 -6.11
C THR A 226 -21.54 -17.56 -4.93
N SER A 227 -22.35 -18.59 -5.21
CA SER A 227 -23.00 -19.41 -4.20
C SER A 227 -22.58 -20.88 -4.34
N TRP A 228 -22.54 -21.59 -3.22
CA TRP A 228 -22.21 -23.00 -3.16
C TRP A 228 -23.34 -23.74 -2.42
N THR A 229 -24.11 -24.53 -3.18
CA THR A 229 -25.32 -25.20 -2.71
C THR A 229 -25.11 -26.70 -2.59
N ILE A 230 -25.61 -27.33 -1.56
CA ILE A 230 -25.55 -28.80 -1.35
C ILE A 230 -26.03 -29.55 -2.60
N THR A 231 -25.33 -30.62 -2.95
CA THR A 231 -25.63 -31.40 -4.14
C THR A 231 -25.19 -32.87 -3.97
N ASP A 232 -25.88 -33.78 -4.67
CA ASP A 232 -25.48 -35.18 -4.79
C ASP A 232 -24.64 -35.49 -6.01
N GLU A 233 -24.36 -34.48 -6.84
CA GLU A 233 -23.49 -34.60 -8.02
C GLU A 233 -22.06 -35.02 -7.64
N PRO A 234 -21.35 -35.76 -8.51
CA PRO A 234 -19.98 -36.17 -8.25
C PRO A 234 -19.04 -34.98 -8.15
N ALA A 235 -18.12 -35.02 -7.19
CA ALA A 235 -17.14 -33.97 -6.98
C ALA A 235 -16.16 -33.88 -8.16
N THR A 236 -15.82 -32.63 -8.53
CA THR A 236 -14.83 -32.31 -9.58
C THR A 236 -13.43 -32.01 -9.01
N SER A 237 -13.27 -32.09 -7.70
CA SER A 237 -12.01 -31.82 -6.97
C SER A 237 -11.71 -32.92 -5.95
N ALA A 238 -10.50 -32.87 -5.38
CA ALA A 238 -10.15 -33.66 -4.20
C ALA A 238 -11.01 -33.27 -2.98
N ARG A 239 -10.95 -34.06 -1.90
CA ARG A 239 -11.69 -33.78 -0.66
C ARG A 239 -11.14 -32.58 0.11
N LEU A 240 -9.82 -32.37 0.02
CA LEU A 240 -9.10 -31.30 0.72
C LEU A 240 -8.25 -30.49 -0.29
N GLN A 241 -8.02 -29.23 0.02
CA GLN A 241 -7.06 -28.41 -0.72
C GLN A 241 -5.64 -28.95 -0.55
N PRO A 242 -4.87 -29.02 -1.64
CA PRO A 242 -3.45 -29.34 -1.54
C PRO A 242 -2.71 -28.14 -0.92
N LEU A 243 -1.93 -28.40 0.12
CA LEU A 243 -1.10 -27.40 0.77
C LEU A 243 0.29 -27.34 0.16
N ASN A 244 0.98 -26.20 0.34
CA ASN A 244 2.36 -25.96 -0.07
C ASN A 244 2.63 -26.11 -1.58
N ARG A 245 1.63 -25.92 -2.44
CA ARG A 245 1.87 -25.75 -3.87
C ARG A 245 2.52 -24.38 -4.11
N GLY A 246 3.55 -24.37 -4.96
CA GLY A 246 4.09 -23.11 -5.46
C GLY A 246 3.07 -22.48 -6.41
N PHE A 247 2.28 -21.52 -5.93
CA PHE A 247 1.24 -20.83 -6.71
C PHE A 247 1.85 -19.76 -7.65
N LEU A 248 2.91 -20.13 -8.41
CA LEU A 248 3.62 -19.21 -9.31
C LEU A 248 2.65 -18.54 -10.31
N ALA A 249 1.77 -19.34 -10.93
CA ALA A 249 0.79 -18.81 -11.87
C ALA A 249 -0.17 -17.80 -11.21
N ALA A 250 -0.66 -18.08 -9.99
CA ALA A 250 -1.52 -17.18 -9.25
C ALA A 250 -0.79 -15.87 -8.87
N LYS A 251 0.49 -15.94 -8.48
CA LYS A 251 1.32 -14.77 -8.17
C LYS A 251 1.55 -13.87 -9.38
N TYR A 252 1.85 -14.45 -10.55
CA TYR A 252 1.98 -13.67 -11.80
C TYR A 252 0.65 -13.11 -12.27
N PHE A 253 -0.44 -13.82 -12.04
CA PHE A 253 -1.79 -13.37 -12.34
C PHE A 253 -2.18 -12.15 -11.47
N LEU A 254 -1.93 -12.23 -10.16
CA LEU A 254 -2.14 -11.12 -9.23
C LEU A 254 -1.30 -9.90 -9.61
N TRP A 255 -0.04 -10.12 -9.99
CA TRP A 255 0.83 -9.08 -10.52
C TRP A 255 0.25 -8.44 -11.79
N ALA A 256 -0.21 -9.24 -12.75
CA ALA A 256 -0.78 -8.75 -14.01
C ALA A 256 -2.03 -7.89 -13.81
N ILE A 257 -2.86 -8.19 -12.81
CA ILE A 257 -4.04 -7.41 -12.46
C ILE A 257 -3.66 -6.07 -11.81
N THR A 258 -2.68 -6.09 -10.92
CA THR A 258 -2.37 -4.94 -10.05
C THR A 258 -1.32 -3.99 -10.62
N GLU A 259 -0.43 -4.46 -11.50
CA GLU A 259 0.77 -3.73 -11.94
C GLU A 259 0.80 -3.40 -13.43
N THR A 260 -0.11 -3.94 -14.24
CA THR A 260 -0.07 -3.70 -15.67
C THR A 260 -1.24 -2.83 -16.16
N PRO A 261 -1.06 -2.02 -17.22
CA PRO A 261 -2.14 -1.23 -17.80
C PRO A 261 -3.35 -2.09 -18.14
N PHE A 262 -4.55 -1.57 -17.90
CA PHE A 262 -5.84 -2.27 -18.12
C PHE A 262 -6.01 -3.59 -17.32
N GLY A 263 -5.19 -3.85 -16.29
CA GLY A 263 -5.27 -5.08 -15.50
C GLY A 263 -6.65 -5.30 -14.86
N LYS A 264 -7.29 -4.23 -14.38
CA LYS A 264 -8.65 -4.27 -13.81
C LYS A 264 -9.72 -4.61 -14.86
N PHE A 265 -9.60 -4.08 -16.08
CA PHE A 265 -10.46 -4.41 -17.21
C PHE A 265 -10.30 -5.88 -17.62
N ARG A 266 -9.04 -6.33 -17.78
CA ARG A 266 -8.78 -7.76 -18.10
C ARG A 266 -9.32 -8.70 -17.03
N ARG A 267 -9.28 -8.30 -15.75
CA ARG A 267 -9.87 -9.07 -14.66
C ARG A 267 -11.35 -9.32 -14.91
N GLU A 268 -12.14 -8.28 -15.17
CA GLU A 268 -13.60 -8.39 -15.33
C GLU A 268 -14.00 -9.12 -16.61
N TYR A 269 -13.35 -8.80 -17.74
CA TYR A 269 -13.84 -9.21 -19.07
C TYR A 269 -13.10 -10.41 -19.67
N LEU A 270 -11.88 -10.72 -19.21
CA LEU A 270 -11.08 -11.83 -19.74
C LEU A 270 -10.87 -12.92 -18.68
N TYR A 271 -10.33 -12.55 -17.53
CA TYR A 271 -9.90 -13.54 -16.54
C TYR A 271 -11.05 -14.12 -15.74
N ASP A 272 -11.96 -13.28 -15.29
CA ASP A 272 -13.10 -13.71 -14.49
C ASP A 272 -14.02 -14.71 -15.23
N PRO A 273 -14.40 -14.50 -16.51
CA PRO A 273 -15.09 -15.52 -17.29
C PRO A 273 -14.31 -16.82 -17.44
N LEU A 274 -12.99 -16.74 -17.70
CA LEU A 274 -12.14 -17.91 -17.91
C LEU A 274 -11.99 -18.75 -16.62
N LEU A 275 -11.73 -18.11 -15.48
CA LEU A 275 -11.58 -18.76 -14.18
C LEU A 275 -12.89 -19.38 -13.68
N ASN A 276 -14.01 -18.81 -14.08
CA ASN A 276 -15.33 -19.26 -13.70
C ASN A 276 -16.00 -20.19 -14.73
N PHE A 277 -15.30 -20.54 -15.80
CA PHE A 277 -15.80 -21.46 -16.81
C PHE A 277 -15.94 -22.89 -16.25
N GLY A 278 -17.04 -23.55 -16.63
CA GLY A 278 -17.28 -24.96 -16.33
C GLY A 278 -17.94 -25.20 -14.95
N LYS A 279 -18.48 -26.40 -14.84
CA LYS A 279 -19.16 -26.89 -13.64
C LYS A 279 -18.13 -27.20 -12.56
N LYS A 280 -18.35 -26.72 -11.32
CA LYS A 280 -17.51 -27.03 -10.17
C LYS A 280 -18.38 -27.60 -9.04
N VAL A 281 -18.00 -28.80 -8.60
CA VAL A 281 -18.58 -29.46 -7.43
C VAL A 281 -17.42 -29.80 -6.49
N HIS A 282 -17.42 -29.18 -5.31
CA HIS A 282 -16.37 -29.35 -4.32
C HIS A 282 -16.91 -30.04 -3.06
N TRP A 283 -16.02 -30.58 -2.25
CA TRP A 283 -16.33 -30.92 -0.89
C TRP A 283 -16.31 -29.66 -0.02
N ARG A 284 -17.14 -29.61 1.03
CA ARG A 284 -17.20 -28.50 1.98
C ARG A 284 -15.80 -28.20 2.56
N ASN A 285 -15.02 -29.23 2.94
CA ASN A 285 -13.64 -29.06 3.42
C ASN A 285 -12.73 -28.42 2.37
N TYR A 286 -12.88 -28.80 1.10
CA TYR A 286 -12.10 -28.23 0.01
C TYR A 286 -12.43 -26.74 -0.16
N GLU A 287 -13.72 -26.38 -0.16
CA GLU A 287 -14.15 -25.00 -0.41
C GLU A 287 -13.95 -24.08 0.81
N ALA A 288 -13.97 -24.63 2.03
CA ALA A 288 -13.79 -23.86 3.26
C ALA A 288 -12.36 -23.37 3.48
N GLY A 289 -11.35 -24.13 3.03
CA GLY A 289 -9.97 -23.95 3.46
C GLY A 289 -8.96 -23.79 2.33
N TYR A 290 -8.76 -22.54 1.85
CA TYR A 290 -7.70 -22.20 0.90
C TYR A 290 -6.34 -22.07 1.58
N ASP A 291 -5.25 -22.22 0.80
CA ASP A 291 -3.90 -21.97 1.28
C ASP A 291 -3.59 -20.46 1.16
N VAL A 292 -3.10 -19.85 2.23
CA VAL A 292 -2.72 -18.43 2.25
C VAL A 292 -1.60 -18.12 1.24
N ALA A 293 -0.77 -19.10 0.89
CA ALA A 293 0.28 -18.97 -0.10
C ALA A 293 -0.25 -18.59 -1.51
N GLU A 294 -1.53 -18.83 -1.80
CA GLU A 294 -2.19 -18.41 -3.02
C GLU A 294 -2.24 -16.89 -3.18
N LEU A 295 -2.39 -16.15 -2.08
CA LEU A 295 -2.44 -14.68 -2.06
C LEU A 295 -1.09 -14.03 -1.71
N GLU A 296 -0.05 -14.81 -1.43
CA GLU A 296 1.23 -14.23 -1.10
C GLU A 296 1.94 -13.64 -2.33
N PRO A 297 2.40 -12.38 -2.26
CA PRO A 297 3.19 -11.79 -3.33
C PRO A 297 4.55 -12.49 -3.47
N VAL A 298 5.22 -12.24 -4.58
CA VAL A 298 6.60 -12.73 -4.81
C VAL A 298 7.58 -12.24 -3.73
N GLY A 299 7.31 -11.06 -3.15
CA GLY A 299 8.06 -10.52 -2.02
C GLY A 299 7.29 -9.39 -1.32
N ARG A 300 7.61 -9.15 -0.04
CA ARG A 300 6.96 -8.12 0.81
C ARG A 300 7.95 -7.03 1.27
N ARG A 301 9.11 -6.92 0.65
CA ARG A 301 10.15 -6.00 1.08
C ARG A 301 9.74 -4.54 0.89
N ASP A 302 9.28 -4.18 -0.31
CA ASP A 302 8.97 -2.79 -0.70
C ASP A 302 7.48 -2.53 -0.83
N ARG A 303 6.70 -3.59 -1.05
CA ARG A 303 5.24 -3.57 -1.15
C ARG A 303 4.67 -4.77 -0.43
N THR A 304 3.50 -4.58 0.15
CA THR A 304 2.77 -5.64 0.83
C THR A 304 1.30 -5.55 0.49
N TYR A 305 0.59 -6.63 0.79
CA TYR A 305 -0.85 -6.69 0.67
C TYR A 305 -1.47 -6.68 2.06
N VAL A 306 -2.51 -5.88 2.23
CA VAL A 306 -3.19 -5.67 3.50
C VAL A 306 -4.68 -5.84 3.29
N LEU A 307 -5.32 -6.47 4.26
CA LEU A 307 -6.77 -6.55 4.37
C LEU A 307 -7.29 -5.45 5.28
N GLN A 308 -8.52 -5.02 5.00
CA GLN A 308 -9.38 -4.24 5.90
C GLN A 308 -10.79 -4.78 5.74
N GLU A 309 -11.58 -4.79 6.81
CA GLU A 309 -12.96 -5.22 6.75
C GLU A 309 -13.88 -4.23 7.44
N TYR A 310 -15.05 -4.04 6.80
CA TYR A 310 -16.10 -3.13 7.24
C TYR A 310 -17.41 -3.89 7.27
N PHE A 311 -18.06 -3.90 8.43
CA PHE A 311 -19.31 -4.64 8.67
C PHE A 311 -20.48 -3.68 8.58
N VAL A 312 -21.32 -3.89 7.58
CA VAL A 312 -22.36 -2.96 7.17
C VAL A 312 -23.73 -3.61 7.39
N PRO A 313 -24.67 -2.97 8.08
CA PRO A 313 -26.05 -3.46 8.16
C PRO A 313 -26.67 -3.64 6.77
N ALA A 314 -27.54 -4.62 6.60
CA ALA A 314 -28.11 -4.99 5.30
C ALA A 314 -28.75 -3.82 4.54
N HIS A 315 -29.45 -2.91 5.24
CA HIS A 315 -30.08 -1.73 4.64
C HIS A 315 -29.11 -0.66 4.12
N ALA A 316 -27.86 -0.66 4.58
CA ALA A 316 -26.86 0.35 4.25
C ALA A 316 -25.81 -0.10 3.21
N VAL A 317 -25.91 -1.31 2.67
CA VAL A 317 -24.95 -1.92 1.73
C VAL A 317 -24.69 -1.02 0.53
N THR A 318 -25.72 -0.54 -0.15
CA THR A 318 -25.58 0.31 -1.35
C THR A 318 -24.97 1.67 -1.02
N GLN A 319 -25.38 2.28 0.10
CA GLN A 319 -24.85 3.56 0.55
C GLN A 319 -23.36 3.46 0.87
N PHE A 320 -22.97 2.45 1.66
CA PHE A 320 -21.57 2.25 2.02
C PHE A 320 -20.70 1.90 0.80
N ALA A 321 -21.18 1.07 -0.13
CA ALA A 321 -20.45 0.74 -1.35
C ALA A 321 -20.17 2.00 -2.20
N ALA A 322 -21.12 2.93 -2.30
CA ALA A 322 -20.93 4.19 -2.99
C ALA A 322 -19.89 5.09 -2.30
N ALA A 323 -19.97 5.24 -0.97
CA ALA A 323 -19.02 6.00 -0.17
C ALA A 323 -17.60 5.41 -0.28
N MET A 324 -17.47 4.09 -0.14
CA MET A 324 -16.21 3.35 -0.31
C MET A 324 -15.61 3.58 -1.70
N SER A 325 -16.40 3.46 -2.77
CA SER A 325 -15.95 3.70 -4.14
C SER A 325 -15.39 5.12 -4.31
N ALA A 326 -16.09 6.13 -3.78
CA ALA A 326 -15.67 7.53 -3.86
C ALA A 326 -14.33 7.77 -3.11
N ILE A 327 -14.18 7.20 -1.90
CA ILE A 327 -12.96 7.32 -1.10
C ILE A 327 -11.79 6.63 -1.80
N LEU A 328 -11.95 5.36 -2.22
CA LEU A 328 -10.90 4.59 -2.88
C LEU A 328 -10.45 5.26 -4.19
N SER A 329 -11.38 5.84 -4.95
CA SER A 329 -11.08 6.57 -6.20
C SER A 329 -10.31 7.87 -5.93
N ARG A 330 -10.76 8.67 -4.94
CA ARG A 330 -10.11 9.94 -4.54
C ARG A 330 -8.65 9.71 -4.14
N HIS A 331 -8.38 8.66 -3.36
CA HIS A 331 -7.05 8.33 -2.86
C HIS A 331 -6.26 7.39 -3.78
N ARG A 332 -6.79 7.07 -4.98
CA ARG A 332 -6.17 6.16 -5.97
C ARG A 332 -5.70 4.84 -5.35
N VAL A 333 -6.53 4.27 -4.47
CA VAL A 333 -6.19 3.04 -3.77
C VAL A 333 -6.11 1.87 -4.76
N ASN A 334 -5.01 1.12 -4.72
CA ASN A 334 -4.86 -0.08 -5.54
C ASN A 334 -5.56 -1.27 -4.86
N ALA A 335 -6.89 -1.27 -4.90
CA ALA A 335 -7.66 -2.41 -4.43
C ALA A 335 -7.53 -3.59 -5.41
N VAL A 336 -7.19 -4.73 -4.84
CA VAL A 336 -7.01 -6.01 -5.54
C VAL A 336 -8.34 -6.74 -5.66
N ASN A 337 -9.06 -6.83 -4.55
CA ASN A 337 -10.38 -7.44 -4.44
C ASN A 337 -11.20 -6.75 -3.35
N ILE A 338 -12.52 -6.74 -3.52
CA ILE A 338 -13.49 -6.43 -2.47
C ILE A 338 -14.52 -7.54 -2.51
N SER A 339 -14.54 -8.37 -1.45
CA SER A 339 -15.48 -9.49 -1.30
C SER A 339 -16.50 -9.15 -0.23
N VAL A 340 -17.78 -9.20 -0.56
CA VAL A 340 -18.88 -8.98 0.38
C VAL A 340 -19.37 -10.33 0.87
N ARG A 341 -19.42 -10.52 2.19
CA ARG A 341 -19.81 -11.77 2.86
C ARG A 341 -20.93 -11.51 3.86
N HIS A 342 -21.79 -12.46 4.06
CA HIS A 342 -22.86 -12.37 5.04
C HIS A 342 -22.43 -12.92 6.40
N ALA A 343 -22.90 -12.31 7.49
CA ALA A 343 -22.77 -12.81 8.84
C ALA A 343 -24.02 -12.48 9.68
N ILE A 344 -24.44 -13.43 10.51
CA ILE A 344 -25.47 -13.16 11.53
C ILE A 344 -24.84 -12.49 12.75
N GLY A 345 -25.68 -11.88 13.59
CA GLY A 345 -25.23 -11.17 14.79
C GLY A 345 -24.57 -12.06 15.84
N ASP A 346 -23.66 -11.47 16.59
CA ASP A 346 -22.97 -12.05 17.75
C ASP A 346 -23.40 -11.33 19.02
N ASN A 347 -24.06 -12.06 19.90
CA ASN A 347 -24.43 -11.61 21.24
C ASN A 347 -23.60 -12.30 22.35
N ARG A 348 -22.58 -13.08 21.99
CA ARG A 348 -21.78 -13.90 22.91
C ARG A 348 -20.49 -13.22 23.35
N THR A 349 -19.93 -12.32 22.53
CA THR A 349 -18.65 -11.69 22.84
C THR A 349 -18.80 -10.22 23.25
N VAL A 350 -17.87 -9.74 24.08
CA VAL A 350 -17.86 -8.33 24.54
C VAL A 350 -17.48 -7.40 23.38
N MET A 351 -16.44 -7.76 22.62
CA MET A 351 -15.96 -6.99 21.47
C MET A 351 -16.59 -7.48 20.15
N ALA A 352 -17.91 -7.63 20.14
CA ALA A 352 -18.63 -8.11 18.96
C ALA A 352 -18.54 -7.10 17.80
N TRP A 353 -18.00 -7.54 16.67
CA TRP A 353 -17.99 -6.77 15.42
C TRP A 353 -19.32 -6.93 14.65
N ALA A 354 -20.02 -8.05 14.78
CA ALA A 354 -21.35 -8.29 14.20
C ALA A 354 -22.42 -8.05 15.25
N ARG A 355 -22.80 -6.79 15.52
CA ARG A 355 -23.85 -6.45 16.51
C ARG A 355 -25.27 -6.82 16.07
N GLY A 356 -25.45 -7.17 14.83
CA GLY A 356 -26.67 -7.65 14.19
C GLY A 356 -26.29 -8.33 12.87
N GLU A 357 -27.29 -8.69 12.07
CA GLU A 357 -27.04 -9.19 10.72
C GLU A 357 -26.30 -8.15 9.89
N THR A 358 -25.22 -8.56 9.23
CA THR A 358 -24.31 -7.65 8.58
C THR A 358 -23.68 -8.24 7.31
N PHE A 359 -23.24 -7.38 6.43
CA PHE A 359 -22.40 -7.72 5.28
C PHE A 359 -20.98 -7.21 5.51
N ALA A 360 -20.01 -8.13 5.51
CA ALA A 360 -18.58 -7.84 5.66
C ALA A 360 -17.97 -7.48 4.31
N PHE A 361 -17.56 -6.23 4.13
CA PHE A 361 -16.79 -5.76 2.97
C PHE A 361 -15.30 -6.01 3.22
N VAL A 362 -14.78 -7.09 2.66
CA VAL A 362 -13.39 -7.51 2.80
C VAL A 362 -12.56 -6.86 1.69
N LEU A 363 -11.91 -5.76 2.02
CA LEU A 363 -11.06 -4.99 1.10
C LEU A 363 -9.63 -5.52 1.14
N TYR A 364 -9.15 -6.09 0.04
CA TYR A 364 -7.76 -6.49 -0.16
C TYR A 364 -7.05 -5.48 -1.05
N HIS A 365 -6.06 -4.79 -0.52
CA HIS A 365 -5.35 -3.74 -1.24
C HIS A 365 -3.84 -3.88 -1.15
N LYS A 366 -3.16 -3.29 -2.12
CA LYS A 366 -1.70 -3.22 -2.17
C LYS A 366 -1.23 -1.89 -1.61
N GLN A 367 -0.26 -1.92 -0.71
CA GLN A 367 0.39 -0.73 -0.18
C GLN A 367 1.92 -0.89 -0.13
N ARG A 368 2.62 0.21 0.04
CA ARG A 368 4.05 0.23 0.27
C ARG A 368 4.38 0.03 1.75
N THR A 369 5.59 -0.48 2.03
CA THR A 369 6.02 -0.86 3.39
C THR A 369 6.59 0.30 4.20
N ARG A 370 6.74 1.50 3.60
CA ARG A 370 7.36 2.66 4.24
C ARG A 370 6.44 3.38 5.22
N SER A 371 7.04 4.11 6.18
CA SER A 371 6.32 4.85 7.24
C SER A 371 5.30 5.84 6.66
N ASN A 372 5.70 6.70 5.72
CA ASN A 372 4.79 7.68 5.10
C ASN A 372 3.66 7.04 4.28
N ALA A 373 3.87 5.83 3.74
CA ALA A 373 2.81 5.08 3.07
C ALA A 373 1.76 4.58 4.08
N LYS A 374 2.20 4.17 5.27
CA LYS A 374 1.33 3.77 6.37
C LYS A 374 0.45 4.95 6.83
N GLU A 375 1.03 6.16 6.93
CA GLU A 375 0.29 7.38 7.25
C GLU A 375 -0.75 7.75 6.18
N ARG A 376 -0.38 7.70 4.89
CA ARG A 376 -1.34 7.93 3.78
C ARG A 376 -2.48 6.92 3.78
N VAL A 377 -2.18 5.65 4.05
CA VAL A 377 -3.22 4.62 4.20
C VAL A 377 -4.12 4.93 5.39
N ALA A 378 -3.56 5.39 6.51
CA ALA A 378 -4.33 5.76 7.69
C ALA A 378 -5.37 6.87 7.40
N VAL A 379 -5.06 7.82 6.53
CA VAL A 379 -5.98 8.92 6.18
C VAL A 379 -7.27 8.38 5.54
N TRP A 380 -7.15 7.62 4.46
CA TRP A 380 -8.35 7.10 3.77
C TRP A 380 -9.02 5.95 4.54
N THR A 381 -8.26 5.20 5.35
CA THR A 381 -8.82 4.18 6.25
C THR A 381 -9.74 4.81 7.28
N ARG A 382 -9.33 5.91 7.92
CA ARG A 382 -10.20 6.63 8.86
C ARG A 382 -11.46 7.16 8.19
N GLN A 383 -11.38 7.63 6.93
CA GLN A 383 -12.57 8.04 6.18
C GLN A 383 -13.53 6.87 5.92
N LEU A 384 -13.00 5.66 5.63
CA LEU A 384 -13.82 4.46 5.48
C LEU A 384 -14.43 4.02 6.81
N ILE A 385 -13.69 4.15 7.92
CA ILE A 385 -14.18 3.89 9.27
C ILE A 385 -15.33 4.85 9.61
N ASP A 386 -15.19 6.16 9.35
CA ASP A 386 -16.28 7.09 9.55
C ASP A 386 -17.50 6.73 8.71
N ALA A 387 -17.31 6.44 7.42
CA ALA A 387 -18.40 6.06 6.53
C ALA A 387 -19.15 4.80 6.99
N VAL A 388 -18.47 3.78 7.53
CA VAL A 388 -19.13 2.59 8.06
C VAL A 388 -19.83 2.85 9.40
N LEU A 389 -19.24 3.68 10.26
CA LEU A 389 -19.86 4.08 11.53
C LEU A 389 -21.14 4.91 11.30
N ASP A 390 -21.11 5.83 10.34
CA ASP A 390 -22.27 6.64 9.94
C ASP A 390 -23.38 5.80 9.30
N ALA A 391 -23.02 4.66 8.70
CA ALA A 391 -23.96 3.64 8.22
C ALA A 391 -24.49 2.70 9.33
N GLY A 392 -24.13 2.92 10.60
CA GLY A 392 -24.51 2.09 11.75
C GLY A 392 -23.71 0.78 11.86
N GLY A 393 -22.63 0.66 11.11
CA GLY A 393 -21.77 -0.52 11.07
C GLY A 393 -20.57 -0.47 12.02
N THR A 394 -19.58 -1.33 11.75
CA THR A 394 -18.31 -1.41 12.49
C THR A 394 -17.17 -1.76 11.54
N TYR A 395 -15.93 -1.69 12.02
CA TYR A 395 -14.76 -2.17 11.30
C TYR A 395 -14.06 -3.29 12.08
N TYR A 396 -13.22 -4.07 11.42
CA TYR A 396 -12.58 -5.24 12.03
C TYR A 396 -11.19 -4.91 12.58
N LEU A 397 -10.95 -5.26 13.84
CA LEU A 397 -9.75 -4.88 14.60
C LEU A 397 -8.44 -5.58 14.21
N PRO A 398 -8.37 -6.83 13.67
CA PRO A 398 -7.08 -7.52 13.47
C PRO A 398 -6.20 -6.94 12.34
N TYR A 399 -6.61 -5.83 11.75
CA TYR A 399 -5.85 -5.12 10.71
C TYR A 399 -5.08 -3.94 11.29
N GLN A 400 -4.49 -3.09 10.42
CA GLN A 400 -3.68 -1.95 10.85
C GLN A 400 -4.47 -1.01 11.78
N LEU A 401 -3.88 -0.64 12.90
CA LEU A 401 -4.51 0.16 13.97
C LEU A 401 -4.57 1.65 13.58
N HIS A 402 -5.31 1.98 12.52
CA HIS A 402 -5.42 3.34 11.99
C HIS A 402 -6.53 4.17 12.64
N ALA A 403 -7.52 3.53 13.28
CA ALA A 403 -8.64 4.22 13.91
C ALA A 403 -8.18 5.15 15.06
N THR A 404 -8.89 6.25 15.23
CA THR A 404 -8.74 7.11 16.41
C THR A 404 -9.39 6.45 17.64
N HIS A 405 -9.12 6.96 18.84
CA HIS A 405 -9.79 6.49 20.06
C HIS A 405 -11.31 6.67 19.97
N ASP A 406 -11.78 7.81 19.46
CA ASP A 406 -13.20 8.07 19.25
C ASP A 406 -13.83 7.04 18.29
N GLN A 407 -13.21 6.82 17.12
CA GLN A 407 -13.68 5.83 16.16
C GLN A 407 -13.73 4.41 16.76
N PHE A 408 -12.73 4.05 17.59
CA PHE A 408 -12.69 2.77 18.29
C PHE A 408 -13.88 2.61 19.26
N HIS A 409 -14.14 3.60 20.11
CA HIS A 409 -15.25 3.54 21.07
C HIS A 409 -16.63 3.61 20.41
N ARG A 410 -16.77 4.35 19.32
CA ARG A 410 -18.01 4.35 18.51
C ARG A 410 -18.26 2.98 17.87
N ALA A 411 -17.23 2.31 17.36
CA ALA A 411 -17.33 1.00 16.76
C ALA A 411 -17.63 -0.10 17.79
N TYR A 412 -17.00 -0.01 18.95
CA TYR A 412 -17.07 -1.00 20.02
C TYR A 412 -17.59 -0.38 21.33
N PRO A 413 -18.91 -0.15 21.46
CA PRO A 413 -19.47 0.57 22.61
C PRO A 413 -19.27 -0.17 23.95
N ARG A 414 -19.04 -1.50 23.93
CA ARG A 414 -18.72 -2.30 25.13
C ARG A 414 -17.20 -2.35 25.43
N ALA A 415 -16.37 -1.58 24.76
CA ALA A 415 -14.92 -1.56 25.00
C ALA A 415 -14.57 -1.22 26.45
N ARG A 416 -15.31 -0.31 27.10
CA ARG A 416 -15.09 0.00 28.53
C ARG A 416 -15.39 -1.17 29.46
N GLU A 417 -16.40 -1.98 29.16
CA GLU A 417 -16.66 -3.24 29.86
C GLU A 417 -15.50 -4.21 29.70
N MET A 418 -14.99 -4.34 28.48
CA MET A 418 -13.80 -5.15 28.21
C MET A 418 -12.56 -4.65 28.98
N PHE A 419 -12.36 -3.34 29.07
CA PHE A 419 -11.28 -2.74 29.83
C PHE A 419 -11.43 -2.97 31.34
N ALA A 420 -12.66 -2.96 31.87
CA ALA A 420 -12.92 -3.32 33.25
C ALA A 420 -12.58 -4.77 33.55
N LEU A 421 -12.98 -5.73 32.69
CA LEU A 421 -12.62 -7.13 32.80
C LEU A 421 -11.11 -7.33 32.71
N LYS A 422 -10.43 -6.65 31.79
CA LYS A 422 -8.97 -6.70 31.70
C LYS A 422 -8.32 -6.22 32.99
N ARG A 423 -8.76 -5.11 33.58
CA ARG A 423 -8.22 -4.61 34.87
C ARG A 423 -8.47 -5.59 36.00
N GLN A 424 -9.60 -6.29 36.00
CA GLN A 424 -9.93 -7.28 37.01
C GLN A 424 -9.02 -8.53 36.94
N PHE A 425 -8.78 -9.06 35.73
CA PHE A 425 -8.07 -10.33 35.51
C PHE A 425 -6.58 -10.17 35.17
N ASP A 426 -6.15 -8.93 34.88
CA ASP A 426 -4.75 -8.58 34.62
C ASP A 426 -4.45 -7.17 35.19
N PRO A 427 -4.52 -7.00 36.52
CA PRO A 427 -4.37 -5.69 37.16
C PRO A 427 -3.01 -5.02 36.92
N ASP A 428 -1.94 -5.82 36.75
CA ASP A 428 -0.58 -5.34 36.51
C ASP A 428 -0.27 -5.13 35.02
N TYR A 429 -1.28 -5.21 34.14
CA TYR A 429 -1.12 -5.08 32.70
C TYR A 429 0.02 -5.96 32.14
N ARG A 430 0.04 -7.21 32.54
CA ARG A 430 1.06 -8.19 32.13
C ARG A 430 0.85 -8.73 30.72
N LEU A 431 -0.41 -8.96 30.31
CA LEU A 431 -0.75 -9.46 28.99
C LEU A 431 -0.85 -8.29 28.02
N ARG A 432 0.07 -8.19 27.05
CA ARG A 432 0.21 -7.06 26.15
C ARG A 432 0.13 -7.46 24.68
N GLY A 433 -0.22 -6.49 23.85
CA GLY A 433 -0.20 -6.54 22.41
C GLY A 433 -0.52 -5.17 21.83
N ALA A 434 -0.20 -4.93 20.56
CA ALA A 434 -0.30 -3.60 19.96
C ALA A 434 -1.70 -2.96 20.07
N LEU A 435 -2.78 -3.75 20.08
CA LEU A 435 -4.14 -3.23 20.26
C LEU A 435 -4.33 -2.67 21.69
N TRP A 436 -3.86 -3.43 22.71
CA TRP A 436 -3.98 -3.05 24.10
C TRP A 436 -3.10 -1.84 24.43
N ASP A 437 -1.87 -1.80 23.89
CA ASP A 437 -0.96 -0.66 24.03
C ASP A 437 -1.56 0.60 23.40
N ARG A 438 -2.33 0.46 22.31
CA ARG A 438 -2.92 1.59 21.62
C ARG A 438 -4.17 2.15 22.29
N TYR A 439 -5.09 1.30 22.72
CA TYR A 439 -6.43 1.76 23.16
C TYR A 439 -6.65 1.65 24.66
N TYR A 440 -6.01 0.71 25.34
CA TYR A 440 -6.18 0.50 26.78
C TYR A 440 -5.12 1.21 27.64
N ALA A 441 -3.84 1.08 27.30
CA ALA A 441 -2.75 1.65 28.10
C ALA A 441 -2.87 3.18 28.32
N PRO A 442 -3.31 4.00 27.34
CA PRO A 442 -3.53 5.43 27.59
C PRO A 442 -4.63 5.73 28.62
N GLU A 443 -5.66 4.87 28.74
CA GLU A 443 -6.74 5.06 29.73
C GLU A 443 -6.30 4.68 31.17
N LEU A 444 -5.29 3.82 31.33
CA LEU A 444 -4.67 3.57 32.65
C LEU A 444 -3.96 4.82 33.17
N ASN A 445 -3.22 5.51 32.30
CA ASN A 445 -2.44 6.69 32.69
C ASN A 445 -3.35 7.91 33.04
N VAL A 446 -4.56 7.98 32.51
CA VAL A 446 -5.55 9.03 32.88
C VAL A 446 -6.13 8.77 34.26
N ALA A 447 -6.28 7.54 34.68
CA ALA A 447 -6.78 7.19 36.02
C ALA A 447 -5.73 7.48 37.11
N ASP A 448 -4.43 7.36 36.81
CA ASP A 448 -3.33 7.64 37.73
C ASP A 448 -2.90 9.12 37.73
N SER A 449 -3.23 9.91 36.71
CA SER A 449 -2.82 11.32 36.57
C SER A 449 -3.68 12.34 37.34
N THR A 450 -4.51 11.88 38.29
CA THR A 450 -5.05 12.75 39.35
C THR A 450 -4.04 12.94 40.50
N SER A 451 -2.82 12.39 40.43
CA SER A 451 -1.73 12.69 41.33
C SER A 451 -0.41 12.85 40.55
N GLU A 452 0.09 14.08 40.61
CA GLU A 452 1.44 14.55 40.29
C GLU A 452 1.86 14.71 38.82
N ALA A 453 1.96 15.99 38.46
CA ALA A 453 2.73 16.47 37.32
C ALA A 453 4.22 16.45 37.64
N ALA A 454 5.05 15.90 36.76
CA ALA A 454 6.42 16.37 36.54
C ALA A 454 6.96 15.92 35.18
N SER A 455 7.45 16.90 34.50
CA SER A 455 8.18 16.95 33.25
C SER A 455 9.43 16.07 33.19
N ALA A 456 9.67 15.42 32.04
CA ALA A 456 11.01 15.17 31.53
C ALA A 456 10.99 14.98 30.00
N GLU A 457 11.58 15.91 29.29
CA GLU A 457 12.00 15.77 27.91
C GLU A 457 13.12 14.73 27.78
N PRO A 458 13.16 13.95 26.70
CA PRO A 458 14.32 13.08 26.48
C PRO A 458 15.43 13.88 25.80
N ALA A 459 16.56 13.90 26.46
CA ALA A 459 17.81 14.48 26.00
C ALA A 459 18.30 13.85 24.71
N ALA A 460 18.66 14.68 23.74
CA ALA A 460 19.37 14.31 22.53
C ALA A 460 20.79 13.86 22.86
N VAL A 461 21.15 12.65 22.54
CA VAL A 461 22.54 12.18 22.50
C VAL A 461 23.11 12.52 21.12
N SER A 462 23.97 13.53 21.12
CA SER A 462 24.79 13.89 19.99
C SER A 462 26.09 13.08 20.03
N GLU A 463 26.23 12.10 19.15
CA GLU A 463 27.56 11.57 18.80
C GLU A 463 28.04 12.24 17.51
N LYS A 464 29.15 12.93 17.63
CA LYS A 464 29.95 13.45 16.50
C LYS A 464 30.56 12.27 15.76
N ILE A 465 30.20 12.10 14.49
CA ILE A 465 30.92 11.28 13.53
C ILE A 465 31.42 12.21 12.42
N GLU A 466 32.72 12.08 12.14
CA GLU A 466 33.49 12.88 11.20
C GLU A 466 32.94 12.86 9.76
N ASP A 467 33.19 13.97 9.10
CA ASP A 467 32.72 14.44 7.80
C ASP A 467 33.27 13.60 6.64
N THR A 468 32.49 12.62 6.18
CA THR A 468 32.54 12.04 4.83
C THR A 468 31.11 11.75 4.35
N ALA A 469 30.24 12.73 4.43
CA ALA A 469 28.87 12.58 3.93
C ALA A 469 28.87 12.58 2.41
N THR A 470 28.75 11.40 1.79
CA THR A 470 28.51 11.27 0.34
C THR A 470 27.12 11.79 -0.01
N LEU A 471 26.93 12.25 -1.26
CA LEU A 471 25.64 12.76 -1.75
C LEU A 471 24.52 11.73 -1.58
N PHE A 472 24.76 10.46 -1.91
CA PHE A 472 23.82 9.36 -1.69
C PHE A 472 23.48 9.19 -0.20
N ALA A 473 24.48 9.21 0.67
CA ALA A 473 24.27 9.05 2.11
C ALA A 473 23.53 10.24 2.71
N THR A 474 23.76 11.45 2.25
CA THR A 474 23.08 12.67 2.71
C THR A 474 21.56 12.56 2.55
N ILE A 475 21.08 12.02 1.44
CA ILE A 475 19.64 11.86 1.18
C ILE A 475 19.07 10.58 1.84
N TYR A 476 19.82 9.47 1.86
CA TYR A 476 19.29 8.19 2.30
C TYR A 476 19.47 7.89 3.80
N ARG A 477 20.21 8.70 4.56
CA ARG A 477 20.27 8.63 6.03
C ARG A 477 19.04 9.25 6.69
N ASP A 478 18.41 10.22 6.08
CA ASP A 478 17.15 10.81 6.53
C ASP A 478 15.99 10.09 5.83
N ASP A 479 15.16 9.38 6.60
CA ASP A 479 14.01 8.63 6.07
C ASP A 479 13.02 9.52 5.30
N ARG A 480 12.85 10.78 5.69
CA ARG A 480 11.96 11.73 4.99
C ARG A 480 12.52 12.11 3.62
N GLN A 481 13.83 12.37 3.54
CA GLN A 481 14.49 12.68 2.27
C GLN A 481 14.55 11.45 1.36
N ALA A 482 14.84 10.28 1.89
CA ALA A 482 14.81 9.02 1.15
C ALA A 482 13.41 8.73 0.58
N ASP A 483 12.35 8.97 1.35
CA ASP A 483 10.96 8.84 0.92
C ASP A 483 10.57 9.89 -0.14
N ARG A 484 11.05 11.13 0.02
CA ARG A 484 10.88 12.19 -0.97
C ARG A 484 11.57 11.82 -2.28
N PHE A 485 12.79 11.30 -2.22
CA PHE A 485 13.55 10.85 -3.39
C PHE A 485 12.90 9.64 -4.07
N TYR A 486 12.38 8.73 -3.30
CA TYR A 486 11.58 7.63 -3.83
C TYR A 486 10.35 8.12 -4.62
N ASN A 487 9.62 9.12 -4.10
CA ASN A 487 8.48 9.70 -4.81
C ASN A 487 8.91 10.35 -6.13
N PHE A 488 10.09 10.99 -6.17
CA PHE A 488 10.69 11.46 -7.41
C PHE A 488 10.91 10.32 -8.41
N LEU A 489 11.54 9.22 -7.99
CA LEU A 489 11.78 8.07 -8.86
C LEU A 489 10.48 7.43 -9.38
N GLN A 490 9.39 7.51 -8.63
CA GLN A 490 8.11 6.89 -9.01
C GLN A 490 7.22 7.81 -9.85
N ASN A 491 7.22 9.09 -9.57
CA ASN A 491 6.28 10.04 -10.19
C ASN A 491 6.89 10.73 -11.42
N ILE A 492 8.17 11.01 -11.36
CA ILE A 492 8.89 11.82 -12.36
C ILE A 492 9.85 10.97 -13.18
N PHE A 493 10.66 10.13 -12.52
CA PHE A 493 11.71 9.34 -13.15
C PHE A 493 11.42 7.84 -13.09
N ASN A 494 10.28 7.43 -13.61
CA ASN A 494 9.83 6.02 -13.60
C ASN A 494 10.40 5.25 -14.80
N VAL A 495 11.66 4.84 -14.70
CA VAL A 495 12.39 4.12 -15.79
C VAL A 495 12.40 2.59 -15.58
N MET A 496 12.05 2.11 -14.40
CA MET A 496 12.03 0.68 -14.05
C MET A 496 10.72 0.28 -13.36
N PRO A 497 10.28 -0.99 -13.55
CA PRO A 497 9.13 -1.51 -12.83
C PRO A 497 9.33 -1.46 -11.32
N GLU A 498 8.25 -1.11 -10.60
CA GLU A 498 8.21 -1.16 -9.13
C GLU A 498 9.30 -0.31 -8.47
N ASP A 499 9.82 -0.78 -7.34
CA ASP A 499 10.82 -0.07 -6.50
C ASP A 499 12.26 -0.51 -6.82
N ARG A 500 12.49 -1.16 -7.96
CA ARG A 500 13.79 -1.77 -8.27
C ARG A 500 14.94 -0.80 -8.26
N LEU A 501 14.76 0.39 -8.85
CA LEU A 501 15.80 1.41 -8.86
C LEU A 501 16.12 1.91 -7.45
N HIS A 502 15.10 2.19 -6.65
CA HIS A 502 15.31 2.60 -5.26
C HIS A 502 15.95 1.51 -4.40
N THR A 503 15.52 0.26 -4.59
CA THR A 503 16.12 -0.89 -3.89
C THR A 503 17.57 -1.08 -4.29
N LEU A 504 17.89 -0.93 -5.58
CA LEU A 504 19.26 -1.00 -6.09
C LEU A 504 20.14 0.09 -5.46
N ILE A 505 19.65 1.33 -5.39
CA ILE A 505 20.37 2.43 -4.75
C ILE A 505 20.62 2.10 -3.26
N LYS A 506 19.60 1.67 -2.50
CA LYS A 506 19.76 1.31 -1.08
C LYS A 506 20.75 0.17 -0.85
N THR A 507 20.72 -0.84 -1.69
CA THR A 507 21.68 -1.96 -1.61
C THR A 507 23.09 -1.49 -1.91
N SER A 508 23.26 -0.65 -2.95
CA SER A 508 24.57 -0.10 -3.32
C SER A 508 25.15 0.80 -2.20
N ILE A 509 24.32 1.58 -1.51
CA ILE A 509 24.74 2.38 -0.33
C ILE A 509 25.19 1.50 0.83
N ALA A 510 24.53 0.34 1.03
CA ALA A 510 24.87 -0.58 2.12
C ALA A 510 26.18 -1.37 1.85
N GLU A 511 26.53 -1.57 0.59
CA GLU A 511 27.67 -2.42 0.18
C GLU A 511 28.91 -1.62 -0.22
N HIS A 512 28.78 -0.31 -0.49
CA HIS A 512 29.89 0.52 -1.03
C HIS A 512 30.02 1.83 -0.28
N VAL A 513 31.27 2.35 -0.26
CA VAL A 513 31.62 3.62 0.38
C VAL A 513 32.05 4.63 -0.69
N GLY A 514 31.47 5.83 -0.67
CA GLY A 514 31.76 6.90 -1.61
C GLY A 514 30.84 6.92 -2.83
N ASP A 515 30.54 8.14 -3.31
CA ASP A 515 29.56 8.37 -4.39
C ASP A 515 29.92 7.66 -5.68
N GLU A 516 31.21 7.62 -6.04
CA GLU A 516 31.66 6.93 -7.26
C GLU A 516 31.38 5.43 -7.23
N GLN A 517 31.70 4.75 -6.12
CA GLN A 517 31.48 3.31 -6.01
C GLN A 517 30.00 3.00 -6.01
N ILE A 518 29.18 3.78 -5.30
CA ILE A 518 27.72 3.65 -5.29
C ILE A 518 27.15 3.89 -6.69
N TYR A 519 27.58 4.94 -7.39
CA TYR A 519 27.18 5.24 -8.77
C TYR A 519 27.46 4.09 -9.73
N ARG A 520 28.69 3.56 -9.72
CA ARG A 520 29.11 2.45 -10.57
C ARG A 520 28.36 1.15 -10.22
N ALA A 521 28.07 0.90 -8.94
CA ALA A 521 27.27 -0.24 -8.49
C ALA A 521 25.81 -0.12 -8.97
N VAL A 522 25.20 1.05 -8.85
CA VAL A 522 23.86 1.33 -9.40
C VAL A 522 23.84 1.11 -10.91
N GLN A 523 24.81 1.66 -11.64
CA GLN A 523 24.90 1.53 -13.09
C GLN A 523 25.09 0.05 -13.54
N GLY A 524 25.97 -0.69 -12.85
CA GLY A 524 26.17 -2.13 -13.08
C GLY A 524 24.93 -2.97 -12.82
N GLY A 525 24.24 -2.68 -11.70
CA GLY A 525 22.99 -3.34 -11.32
C GLY A 525 21.83 -3.06 -12.27
N LEU A 526 21.80 -1.89 -12.93
CA LEU A 526 20.80 -1.56 -13.94
C LEU A 526 20.88 -2.52 -15.14
N LYS A 527 22.09 -2.80 -15.63
CA LYS A 527 22.29 -3.68 -16.79
C LYS A 527 21.79 -5.12 -16.55
N SER A 528 21.92 -5.60 -15.31
CA SER A 528 21.49 -6.97 -14.94
C SER A 528 20.02 -7.08 -14.57
N ASN A 529 19.37 -5.98 -14.13
CA ASN A 529 18.03 -5.98 -13.57
C ASN A 529 16.96 -5.32 -14.45
N THR A 530 17.33 -4.75 -15.61
CA THR A 530 16.36 -4.10 -16.51
C THR A 530 15.75 -5.12 -17.44
N PRO A 531 14.43 -5.37 -17.39
CA PRO A 531 13.76 -6.25 -18.34
C PRO A 531 13.89 -5.70 -19.77
N PRO A 532 14.02 -6.55 -20.81
CA PRO A 532 14.19 -6.13 -22.21
C PRO A 532 13.12 -5.15 -22.74
N LEU A 533 11.92 -5.15 -22.12
CA LEU A 533 10.79 -4.32 -22.52
C LEU A 533 10.51 -3.17 -21.52
N ALA A 534 11.36 -2.94 -20.52
CA ALA A 534 11.12 -1.90 -19.49
C ALA A 534 11.06 -0.49 -20.09
N MET A 535 11.85 -0.20 -21.10
CA MET A 535 11.80 1.06 -21.85
C MET A 535 10.41 1.31 -22.44
N LEU A 536 9.82 0.29 -23.08
CA LEU A 536 8.51 0.40 -23.73
C LEU A 536 7.35 0.49 -22.73
N THR A 537 7.45 -0.17 -21.59
CA THR A 537 6.33 -0.32 -20.66
C THR A 537 6.31 0.74 -19.55
N HIS A 538 7.46 1.35 -19.24
CA HIS A 538 7.60 2.30 -18.12
C HIS A 538 8.14 3.67 -18.54
N ALA A 539 9.30 3.72 -19.19
CA ALA A 539 9.93 4.98 -19.53
C ALA A 539 9.11 5.80 -20.55
N LEU A 540 8.60 5.16 -21.60
CA LEU A 540 7.81 5.85 -22.62
C LEU A 540 6.47 6.41 -22.16
N PRO A 541 5.64 5.67 -21.41
CA PRO A 541 4.41 6.23 -20.84
C PRO A 541 4.69 7.40 -19.89
N SER A 542 5.71 7.31 -19.04
CA SER A 542 6.12 8.38 -18.14
C SER A 542 6.53 9.64 -18.89
N LEU A 543 7.37 9.50 -19.90
CA LEU A 543 7.79 10.59 -20.76
C LEU A 543 6.62 11.25 -21.50
N SER A 544 5.66 10.47 -22.00
CA SER A 544 4.47 10.99 -22.67
C SER A 544 3.59 11.83 -21.74
N VAL A 545 3.45 11.41 -20.49
CA VAL A 545 2.69 12.17 -19.47
C VAL A 545 3.39 13.49 -19.17
N GLN A 546 4.72 13.50 -18.98
CA GLN A 546 5.48 14.70 -18.73
C GLN A 546 5.40 15.71 -19.88
N LYS A 547 5.55 15.25 -21.13
CA LYS A 547 5.42 16.11 -22.31
C LYS A 547 4.04 16.77 -22.38
N THR A 548 2.97 15.99 -22.16
CA THR A 548 1.60 16.51 -22.21
C THR A 548 1.38 17.54 -21.11
N GLU A 549 1.89 17.30 -19.92
CA GLU A 549 1.79 18.25 -18.80
C GLU A 549 2.53 19.55 -19.09
N MET A 550 3.75 19.50 -19.66
CA MET A 550 4.49 20.70 -20.07
C MET A 550 3.74 21.53 -21.10
N GLY A 551 3.17 20.88 -22.15
CA GLY A 551 2.36 21.58 -23.15
C GLY A 551 1.11 22.23 -22.55
N ARG A 552 0.45 21.54 -21.62
CA ARG A 552 -0.74 22.05 -20.91
C ARG A 552 -0.39 23.25 -20.02
N GLN A 553 0.69 23.17 -19.24
CA GLN A 553 1.15 24.25 -18.38
C GLN A 553 1.60 25.46 -19.18
N ALA A 554 2.33 25.26 -20.28
CA ALA A 554 2.70 26.34 -21.18
C ALA A 554 1.47 27.05 -21.75
N ALA A 555 0.42 26.31 -22.13
CA ALA A 555 -0.83 26.90 -22.62
C ALA A 555 -1.53 27.77 -21.55
N VAL A 556 -1.48 27.38 -20.29
CA VAL A 556 -2.02 28.18 -19.17
C VAL A 556 -1.25 29.49 -19.04
N LEU A 557 0.10 29.42 -19.07
CA LEU A 557 0.95 30.61 -18.94
C LEU A 557 0.86 31.59 -20.11
N LEU A 558 0.64 31.09 -21.36
CA LEU A 558 0.67 31.87 -22.58
C LEU A 558 -0.73 32.34 -23.06
N ARG A 559 -1.83 31.96 -22.38
CA ARG A 559 -3.20 32.48 -22.55
C ARG A 559 -3.65 32.68 -23.99
N ASP A 560 -3.83 31.62 -24.77
CA ASP A 560 -4.38 31.62 -26.14
C ASP A 560 -3.63 32.49 -27.17
N ALA A 561 -2.36 32.85 -26.93
CA ALA A 561 -1.54 33.60 -27.85
C ALA A 561 -1.39 32.88 -29.20
N GLU A 562 -1.54 33.60 -30.33
CA GLU A 562 -1.11 33.11 -31.64
C GLU A 562 0.41 33.33 -31.75
N LEU A 563 1.17 32.24 -31.88
CA LEU A 563 2.61 32.25 -31.86
C LEU A 563 3.16 31.81 -33.24
N ARG A 564 4.10 32.53 -33.75
CA ARG A 564 4.81 32.20 -35.01
C ARG A 564 6.29 31.96 -34.69
N ASP A 565 6.83 30.93 -35.33
CA ASP A 565 8.22 30.53 -35.19
C ASP A 565 8.58 30.20 -33.71
N TYR A 566 8.90 28.95 -33.48
CA TYR A 566 9.22 28.40 -32.18
C TYR A 566 10.66 27.91 -32.11
N VAL A 567 11.37 28.28 -31.06
CA VAL A 567 12.73 27.80 -30.76
C VAL A 567 12.72 26.97 -29.50
N GLU A 568 13.10 25.69 -29.61
CA GLU A 568 13.25 24.78 -28.47
C GLU A 568 14.74 24.59 -28.17
N ILE A 569 15.15 24.88 -26.92
CA ILE A 569 16.55 24.81 -26.48
C ILE A 569 16.76 23.56 -25.62
N GLY A 570 17.88 22.86 -25.85
CA GLY A 570 18.37 21.76 -25.01
C GLY A 570 17.74 20.40 -25.28
N THR A 571 16.91 20.27 -26.33
CA THR A 571 16.37 18.97 -26.74
C THR A 571 16.29 18.83 -28.27
N THR A 572 16.20 17.61 -28.75
CA THR A 572 16.05 17.30 -30.19
C THR A 572 14.58 17.34 -30.66
N GLY A 573 13.73 18.16 -30.02
CA GLY A 573 12.30 18.30 -30.34
C GLY A 573 11.36 17.49 -29.46
N ARG A 574 11.78 17.22 -28.25
CA ARG A 574 11.02 16.43 -27.26
C ARG A 574 9.64 16.99 -26.96
N TYR A 575 9.50 18.31 -26.88
CA TYR A 575 8.27 18.98 -26.44
C TYR A 575 7.45 19.58 -27.60
N VAL A 576 8.00 19.69 -28.80
CA VAL A 576 7.38 20.38 -29.95
C VAL A 576 5.94 19.91 -30.19
N ARG A 577 5.68 18.61 -30.28
CA ARG A 577 4.33 18.08 -30.51
C ARG A 577 3.36 18.39 -29.39
N ALA A 578 3.84 18.34 -28.14
CA ALA A 578 3.02 18.68 -26.99
C ALA A 578 2.67 20.18 -26.99
N MET A 579 3.63 21.03 -27.35
CA MET A 579 3.41 22.45 -27.50
C MET A 579 2.40 22.73 -28.65
N GLN A 580 2.58 22.13 -29.84
CA GLN A 580 1.66 22.26 -30.97
C GLN A 580 0.25 21.77 -30.67
N LYS A 581 0.09 20.77 -29.79
CA LYS A 581 -1.22 20.24 -29.39
C LYS A 581 -2.02 21.22 -28.52
N HIS A 582 -1.32 21.99 -27.69
CA HIS A 582 -1.93 22.84 -26.67
C HIS A 582 -1.84 24.34 -26.97
N LEU A 583 -0.97 24.74 -27.90
CA LEU A 583 -0.75 26.12 -28.32
C LEU A 583 -1.03 26.28 -29.82
N ARG A 584 -1.41 27.48 -30.25
CA ARG A 584 -1.58 27.82 -31.67
C ARG A 584 -0.22 28.21 -32.28
N LEU A 585 0.66 27.21 -32.44
CA LEU A 585 1.98 27.40 -33.05
C LEU A 585 1.89 27.29 -34.57
N LYS A 586 2.37 28.35 -35.27
CA LYS A 586 2.50 28.41 -36.72
C LYS A 586 3.97 28.73 -37.08
N GLY A 587 4.35 28.52 -38.34
CA GLY A 587 5.69 28.87 -38.84
C GLY A 587 6.72 27.80 -38.59
N ARG A 588 8.00 28.23 -38.49
CA ARG A 588 9.16 27.32 -38.36
C ARG A 588 9.37 26.90 -36.93
N VAL A 589 9.94 25.71 -36.78
CA VAL A 589 10.48 25.21 -35.51
C VAL A 589 11.99 25.09 -35.65
N THR A 590 12.72 25.67 -34.72
CA THR A 590 14.18 25.55 -34.65
C THR A 590 14.57 24.84 -33.36
N LEU A 591 15.46 23.85 -33.49
CA LEU A 591 15.92 23.02 -32.37
C LEU A 591 17.39 23.38 -32.07
N VAL A 592 17.62 24.03 -30.95
CA VAL A 592 18.96 24.44 -30.50
C VAL A 592 19.52 23.38 -29.55
N HIS A 593 20.45 22.54 -30.04
CA HIS A 593 20.99 21.41 -29.28
C HIS A 593 22.42 21.10 -29.71
N ASP A 594 23.20 20.37 -28.90
CA ASP A 594 24.57 19.99 -29.22
C ASP A 594 24.68 18.94 -30.33
N VAL A 595 23.64 18.12 -30.50
CA VAL A 595 23.62 17.03 -31.48
C VAL A 595 22.36 17.15 -32.33
N GLU A 596 22.50 16.91 -33.62
CA GLU A 596 21.36 16.80 -34.51
C GLU A 596 20.51 15.56 -34.18
N ALA A 597 19.21 15.69 -34.39
CA ALA A 597 18.26 14.62 -34.09
C ALA A 597 18.53 13.31 -34.84
N GLY A 598 18.90 12.27 -34.14
CA GLY A 598 19.22 10.94 -34.69
C GLY A 598 18.00 10.14 -35.15
N MET A 599 18.27 8.95 -35.69
CA MET A 599 17.25 7.99 -36.16
C MET A 599 17.13 6.77 -35.22
N SER A 600 17.70 6.84 -34.02
CA SER A 600 17.57 5.74 -33.05
C SER A 600 16.11 5.56 -32.59
N PRO A 601 15.69 4.36 -32.18
CA PRO A 601 14.36 4.14 -31.62
C PRO A 601 14.04 5.08 -30.44
N VAL A 602 15.02 5.45 -29.65
CA VAL A 602 14.89 6.38 -28.52
C VAL A 602 14.58 7.79 -29.03
N ASP A 603 15.34 8.29 -30.02
CA ASP A 603 15.13 9.62 -30.60
C ASP A 603 13.77 9.74 -31.28
N ILE A 604 13.34 8.69 -32.01
CA ILE A 604 12.02 8.64 -32.66
C ILE A 604 10.92 8.74 -31.63
N VAL A 605 11.05 8.02 -30.52
CA VAL A 605 10.06 8.04 -29.43
C VAL A 605 10.09 9.37 -28.69
N GLU A 606 11.25 9.93 -28.43
CA GLU A 606 11.38 11.25 -27.82
C GLU A 606 10.69 12.34 -28.64
N ARG A 607 10.89 12.37 -29.94
CA ARG A 607 10.21 13.31 -30.86
C ARG A 607 8.73 12.96 -31.11
N GLY A 608 8.38 11.68 -31.02
CA GLY A 608 7.07 11.16 -31.40
C GLY A 608 6.86 11.06 -32.90
N GLN A 609 7.94 11.07 -33.72
CA GLN A 609 7.89 10.86 -35.18
C GLN A 609 9.23 10.36 -35.73
N ILE A 610 9.17 9.74 -36.93
CA ILE A 610 10.32 9.43 -37.75
C ILE A 610 10.78 10.71 -38.46
N GLY A 611 12.06 11.05 -38.40
CA GLY A 611 12.64 12.26 -39.00
C GLY A 611 12.62 13.48 -38.06
N SER A 612 13.23 14.59 -38.52
CA SER A 612 13.29 15.82 -37.75
C SER A 612 11.92 16.50 -37.64
N ILE A 613 11.68 17.17 -36.52
CA ILE A 613 10.46 17.95 -36.25
C ILE A 613 10.73 19.46 -36.40
N GLY A 614 11.97 19.87 -36.67
CA GLY A 614 12.42 21.25 -36.84
C GLY A 614 13.79 21.34 -37.48
N GLU A 615 14.26 22.56 -37.71
CA GLU A 615 15.58 22.86 -38.23
C GLU A 615 16.60 22.83 -37.10
N PHE A 616 17.77 22.19 -37.32
CA PHE A 616 18.81 22.07 -36.33
C PHE A 616 19.68 23.34 -36.31
N GLN A 617 20.01 23.81 -35.10
CA GLN A 617 20.94 24.86 -34.81
C GLN A 617 21.89 24.42 -33.67
N PRO A 618 23.22 24.44 -33.86
CA PRO A 618 24.14 24.03 -32.81
C PRO A 618 24.06 24.93 -31.56
N LEU A 619 24.03 24.32 -30.37
CA LEU A 619 24.05 25.02 -29.07
C LEU A 619 25.46 25.56 -28.74
N ASN A 620 26.50 24.95 -29.29
CA ASN A 620 27.91 25.36 -29.13
C ASN A 620 28.31 25.58 -27.65
N ASN A 621 27.94 24.64 -26.78
CA ASN A 621 28.22 24.72 -25.34
C ASN A 621 27.74 26.07 -24.73
N TYR A 622 26.45 26.39 -24.98
CA TYR A 622 25.79 27.62 -24.52
C TYR A 622 26.41 28.90 -24.96
N ALA A 623 26.98 28.92 -26.13
CA ALA A 623 27.36 30.21 -26.79
C ALA A 623 26.08 30.98 -27.19
N PRO A 624 26.18 32.32 -27.40
CA PRO A 624 25.05 33.10 -27.89
C PRO A 624 24.42 32.51 -29.15
N ILE A 625 23.10 32.35 -29.17
CA ILE A 625 22.37 31.69 -30.26
C ILE A 625 22.47 32.46 -31.55
N GLU A 626 22.97 31.87 -32.64
CA GLU A 626 23.17 32.48 -33.94
C GLU A 626 21.92 32.39 -34.82
N LEU A 627 20.82 33.04 -34.41
CA LEU A 627 19.63 33.23 -35.18
C LEU A 627 19.35 34.72 -35.44
N PRO A 628 18.58 35.09 -36.49
CA PRO A 628 18.26 36.51 -36.74
C PRO A 628 17.52 37.13 -35.53
N ALA A 629 17.76 38.46 -35.33
CA ALA A 629 16.99 39.16 -34.31
C ALA A 629 15.51 39.15 -34.61
N ALA A 630 14.67 39.08 -33.56
CA ALA A 630 13.21 39.05 -33.63
C ALA A 630 12.68 37.96 -34.58
N SER A 631 13.27 36.76 -34.53
CA SER A 631 12.93 35.63 -35.41
C SER A 631 11.87 34.65 -34.84
N ALA A 632 11.60 34.71 -33.54
CA ALA A 632 10.68 33.80 -32.89
C ALA A 632 9.67 34.49 -31.94
N ASP A 633 8.43 34.07 -31.92
CA ASP A 633 7.45 34.52 -30.92
C ASP A 633 7.51 33.68 -29.64
N LEU A 634 8.09 32.48 -29.69
CA LEU A 634 8.24 31.61 -28.56
C LEU A 634 9.63 30.97 -28.53
N VAL A 635 10.31 31.11 -27.41
CA VAL A 635 11.54 30.40 -27.10
C VAL A 635 11.27 29.56 -25.81
N SER A 636 11.70 28.30 -25.76
CA SER A 636 11.58 27.47 -24.54
C SER A 636 12.91 26.81 -24.18
N CYS A 637 13.15 26.70 -22.87
CA CYS A 637 14.23 25.92 -22.27
C CYS A 637 13.65 25.08 -21.11
N PHE A 638 13.39 23.81 -21.37
CA PHE A 638 12.82 22.90 -20.36
C PHE A 638 13.84 21.99 -19.68
N VAL A 639 15.10 22.10 -20.09
CA VAL A 639 16.23 21.36 -19.47
C VAL A 639 16.84 22.09 -18.27
N GLY A 640 16.50 23.37 -18.08
CA GLY A 640 17.00 24.22 -17.02
C GLY A 640 18.17 25.08 -17.42
N LEU A 641 18.35 26.21 -16.71
CA LEU A 641 19.46 27.14 -16.87
C LEU A 641 20.68 26.77 -16.02
N HIS A 642 20.47 25.89 -15.03
CA HIS A 642 21.48 25.47 -14.05
C HIS A 642 22.64 24.65 -14.65
N HIS A 643 22.50 24.16 -15.88
CA HIS A 643 23.60 23.47 -16.59
C HIS A 643 24.62 24.43 -17.23
N MET A 644 24.36 25.74 -17.21
CA MET A 644 25.24 26.73 -17.82
C MET A 644 26.31 27.20 -16.85
N ALA A 645 27.53 27.43 -17.36
CA ALA A 645 28.55 28.10 -16.61
C ALA A 645 28.13 29.56 -16.32
N PRO A 646 28.33 30.07 -15.09
CA PRO A 646 27.84 31.41 -14.70
C PRO A 646 28.28 32.54 -15.65
N GLU A 647 29.49 32.47 -16.20
CA GLU A 647 30.02 33.45 -17.13
C GLU A 647 29.36 33.43 -18.52
N LYS A 648 28.71 32.32 -18.91
CA LYS A 648 27.98 32.17 -20.17
C LYS A 648 26.49 32.53 -20.06
N LEU A 649 25.94 32.52 -18.86
CA LEU A 649 24.50 32.68 -18.64
C LEU A 649 23.96 34.01 -19.18
N ASN A 650 24.57 35.14 -18.82
CA ASN A 650 24.09 36.45 -19.24
C ASN A 650 24.15 36.62 -20.76
N PRO A 651 25.33 36.39 -21.46
CA PRO A 651 25.38 36.46 -22.91
C PRO A 651 24.38 35.53 -23.62
N PHE A 652 24.11 34.36 -23.05
CA PHE A 652 23.14 33.43 -23.59
C PHE A 652 21.70 33.95 -23.45
N LEU A 653 21.31 34.46 -22.28
CA LEU A 653 20.01 35.07 -22.04
C LEU A 653 19.77 36.30 -22.90
N GLU A 654 20.80 37.17 -23.11
CA GLU A 654 20.77 38.31 -24.01
C GLU A 654 20.54 37.85 -25.46
N SER A 655 21.12 36.71 -25.87
CA SER A 655 20.90 36.16 -27.21
C SER A 655 19.45 35.61 -27.34
N ILE A 656 18.86 35.02 -26.29
CA ILE A 656 17.43 34.61 -26.25
C ILE A 656 16.54 35.87 -26.41
N ALA A 657 16.84 36.94 -25.66
CA ALA A 657 16.09 38.18 -25.78
C ALA A 657 16.21 38.78 -27.22
N ARG A 658 17.39 38.77 -27.83
CA ARG A 658 17.61 39.26 -29.18
C ARG A 658 16.79 38.52 -30.25
N ILE A 659 16.72 37.18 -30.18
CA ILE A 659 15.97 36.36 -31.15
C ILE A 659 14.47 36.37 -30.91
N THR A 660 14.00 36.62 -29.69
CA THR A 660 12.60 36.75 -29.37
C THR A 660 12.02 38.05 -29.90
N ARG A 661 10.85 38.04 -30.52
CA ARG A 661 10.19 39.28 -30.98
C ARG A 661 9.70 40.11 -29.79
N PRO A 662 9.65 41.46 -29.90
CA PRO A 662 8.97 42.27 -28.89
C PRO A 662 7.55 41.77 -28.64
N GLY A 663 7.17 41.56 -27.38
CA GLY A 663 5.92 40.93 -27.01
C GLY A 663 5.87 39.39 -27.11
N GLY A 664 6.93 38.76 -27.65
CA GLY A 664 7.10 37.32 -27.67
C GLY A 664 7.49 36.77 -26.31
N TYR A 665 7.51 35.44 -26.18
CA TYR A 665 7.62 34.73 -24.92
C TYR A 665 8.92 33.93 -24.82
N PHE A 666 9.48 33.90 -23.61
CA PHE A 666 10.47 32.93 -23.17
C PHE A 666 9.88 32.09 -22.05
N VAL A 667 9.81 30.76 -22.24
CA VAL A 667 9.31 29.81 -21.25
C VAL A 667 10.45 28.95 -20.76
N VAL A 668 10.67 28.95 -19.44
CA VAL A 668 11.76 28.21 -18.82
C VAL A 668 11.26 27.38 -17.66
N ARG A 669 11.85 26.20 -17.53
CA ARG A 669 11.63 25.30 -16.40
C ARG A 669 12.94 25.11 -15.64
N ASP A 670 12.92 25.34 -14.33
CA ASP A 670 14.08 25.12 -13.47
C ASP A 670 13.65 24.74 -12.04
N HIS A 671 14.58 24.24 -11.24
CA HIS A 671 14.35 23.88 -9.85
C HIS A 671 14.35 25.12 -8.95
N ASP A 672 13.44 25.12 -7.94
CA ASP A 672 13.43 26.12 -6.87
C ASP A 672 14.31 25.65 -5.71
N VAL A 673 15.60 25.95 -5.76
CA VAL A 673 16.56 25.51 -4.76
C VAL A 673 16.86 26.66 -3.78
N THR A 674 16.22 26.57 -2.61
CA THR A 674 16.30 27.58 -1.55
C THR A 674 17.07 27.08 -0.31
N THR A 675 17.40 25.78 -0.23
CA THR A 675 18.06 25.16 0.92
C THR A 675 19.16 24.19 0.50
N PRO A 676 20.21 23.98 1.33
CA PRO A 676 21.24 22.97 1.07
C PRO A 676 20.67 21.54 0.94
N SER A 677 19.60 21.22 1.66
CA SER A 677 18.91 19.92 1.57
C SER A 677 18.24 19.72 0.20
N MET A 678 17.68 20.79 -0.39
CA MET A 678 17.11 20.74 -1.74
C MET A 678 18.20 20.65 -2.80
N ASP A 679 19.32 21.35 -2.61
CA ASP A 679 20.49 21.26 -3.48
C ASP A 679 21.02 19.83 -3.56
N ALA A 680 21.23 19.17 -2.40
CA ALA A 680 21.61 17.76 -2.34
C ALA A 680 20.57 16.84 -3.00
N PHE A 681 19.30 17.11 -2.81
CA PHE A 681 18.22 16.31 -3.40
C PHE A 681 18.22 16.37 -4.92
N VAL A 682 18.29 17.58 -5.49
CA VAL A 682 18.30 17.79 -6.95
C VAL A 682 19.61 17.28 -7.55
N SER A 683 20.75 17.49 -6.88
CA SER A 683 22.04 16.93 -7.28
C SER A 683 22.01 15.40 -7.36
N LEU A 684 21.37 14.72 -6.39
CA LEU A 684 21.20 13.27 -6.43
C LEU A 684 20.26 12.84 -7.57
N ALA A 685 19.20 13.61 -7.85
CA ALA A 685 18.30 13.33 -8.96
C ALA A 685 19.07 13.33 -10.32
N HIS A 686 19.93 14.32 -10.56
CA HIS A 686 20.80 14.38 -11.74
C HIS A 686 21.81 13.21 -11.77
N THR A 687 22.44 12.91 -10.64
CA THR A 687 23.37 11.78 -10.52
C THR A 687 22.74 10.44 -10.87
N VAL A 688 21.53 10.17 -10.36
CA VAL A 688 20.80 8.95 -10.69
C VAL A 688 20.31 8.94 -12.13
N PHE A 689 19.93 10.10 -12.69
CA PHE A 689 19.58 10.24 -14.09
C PHE A 689 20.75 9.84 -15.00
N ASN A 690 21.94 10.37 -14.76
CA ASN A 690 23.15 10.03 -15.50
C ASN A 690 23.53 8.56 -15.38
N ALA A 691 23.41 7.97 -14.18
CA ALA A 691 23.65 6.53 -13.98
C ALA A 691 22.72 5.67 -14.84
N VAL A 692 21.44 6.03 -14.94
CA VAL A 692 20.44 5.33 -15.74
C VAL A 692 20.69 5.48 -17.24
N LEU A 693 21.15 6.63 -17.70
CA LEU A 693 21.53 6.85 -19.09
C LEU A 693 22.83 6.13 -19.48
N GLY A 694 23.57 5.61 -18.50
CA GLY A 694 24.82 4.91 -18.74
C GLY A 694 26.03 5.83 -18.86
N GLU A 695 25.91 7.10 -18.45
CA GLU A 695 26.99 8.05 -18.50
C GLU A 695 28.17 7.63 -17.60
N PRO A 696 29.43 7.83 -18.02
CA PRO A 696 30.58 7.60 -17.16
C PRO A 696 30.54 8.46 -15.90
N TRP A 697 31.12 7.98 -14.81
CA TRP A 697 31.22 8.76 -13.57
C TRP A 697 31.93 10.12 -13.76
N GLU A 698 32.94 10.13 -14.60
CA GLU A 698 33.72 11.34 -14.94
C GLU A 698 32.83 12.42 -15.57
N THR A 699 31.92 12.02 -16.47
CA THR A 699 30.92 12.93 -17.08
C THR A 699 29.95 13.44 -16.01
N ASN A 700 29.42 12.57 -15.15
CA ASN A 700 28.52 12.97 -14.07
C ASN A 700 29.21 13.95 -13.10
N ARG A 701 30.46 13.71 -12.76
CA ARG A 701 31.25 14.59 -11.87
C ARG A 701 31.58 15.93 -12.50
N ALA A 702 31.79 15.98 -13.82
CA ALA A 702 32.12 17.18 -14.55
C ALA A 702 30.88 18.02 -14.93
N GLU A 703 29.68 17.48 -14.75
CA GLU A 703 28.44 18.18 -15.05
C GLU A 703 28.26 19.41 -14.16
N LEU A 704 28.06 20.56 -14.77
CA LEU A 704 27.76 21.78 -14.06
C LEU A 704 26.33 21.76 -13.50
N ARG A 705 26.20 22.17 -12.24
CA ARG A 705 24.90 22.17 -11.50
C ARG A 705 24.84 23.43 -10.65
N HIS A 706 24.53 24.56 -11.30
CA HIS A 706 24.41 25.85 -10.63
C HIS A 706 22.97 26.15 -10.27
N PHE A 707 22.42 25.37 -9.33
CA PHE A 707 21.05 25.57 -8.87
C PHE A 707 20.87 26.90 -8.16
N ALA A 708 19.69 27.50 -8.33
CA ALA A 708 19.31 28.76 -7.71
C ALA A 708 17.83 28.75 -7.33
N SER A 709 17.42 29.75 -6.55
CA SER A 709 16.00 29.96 -6.29
C SER A 709 15.27 30.45 -7.56
N VAL A 710 13.98 30.14 -7.64
CA VAL A 710 13.12 30.65 -8.73
C VAL A 710 13.15 32.18 -8.78
N ASP A 711 13.18 32.84 -7.63
CA ASP A 711 13.26 34.32 -7.58
C ASP A 711 14.58 34.86 -8.13
N ASP A 712 15.69 34.15 -7.99
CA ASP A 712 16.99 34.53 -8.60
C ASP A 712 16.96 34.23 -10.10
N TRP A 713 16.34 33.16 -10.56
CA TRP A 713 16.13 32.91 -11.98
C TRP A 713 15.29 34.02 -12.64
N ILE A 714 14.22 34.46 -11.99
CA ILE A 714 13.37 35.56 -12.47
C ILE A 714 14.23 36.82 -12.63
N LYS A 715 14.97 37.24 -11.60
CA LYS A 715 15.85 38.44 -11.66
C LYS A 715 16.85 38.38 -12.81
N ARG A 716 17.49 37.23 -13.06
CA ARG A 716 18.49 37.06 -14.14
C ARG A 716 17.85 37.15 -15.52
N VAL A 717 16.67 36.56 -15.70
CA VAL A 717 15.96 36.63 -16.99
C VAL A 717 15.41 38.04 -17.23
N GLU A 718 14.91 38.70 -16.20
CA GLU A 718 14.47 40.11 -16.30
C GLU A 718 15.62 41.07 -16.63
N ALA A 719 16.79 40.86 -16.08
CA ALA A 719 17.99 41.64 -16.40
C ALA A 719 18.40 41.52 -17.89
N ALA A 720 18.00 40.45 -18.58
CA ALA A 720 18.25 40.26 -20.02
C ALA A 720 17.19 40.93 -20.94
N GLY A 721 16.23 41.68 -20.38
CA GLY A 721 15.20 42.41 -21.16
C GLY A 721 13.86 41.70 -21.30
N PHE A 722 13.56 40.84 -20.37
CA PHE A 722 12.26 40.19 -20.23
C PHE A 722 11.51 40.74 -19.01
N ARG A 723 10.19 40.46 -18.94
CA ARG A 723 9.35 40.69 -17.76
C ARG A 723 8.63 39.42 -17.43
N HIS A 724 8.70 38.97 -16.19
CA HIS A 724 7.98 37.80 -15.70
C HIS A 724 6.46 38.02 -15.79
N THR A 725 5.68 37.00 -16.20
CA THR A 725 4.22 37.10 -16.35
C THR A 725 3.46 37.10 -15.02
N GLY A 726 4.13 36.81 -13.90
CA GLY A 726 3.55 36.76 -12.56
C GLY A 726 3.05 35.37 -12.14
N GLU A 727 2.93 34.41 -13.06
CA GLU A 727 2.45 33.05 -12.77
C GLU A 727 3.63 32.05 -12.76
N LYS A 728 3.61 31.14 -11.77
CA LYS A 728 4.56 30.05 -11.59
C LYS A 728 3.77 28.73 -11.49
N LEU A 729 4.12 27.71 -12.26
CA LEU A 729 3.42 26.43 -12.24
C LEU A 729 4.37 25.30 -11.86
N THR A 730 4.00 24.51 -10.85
CA THR A 730 4.71 23.31 -10.44
C THR A 730 4.05 22.07 -11.04
N GLN A 731 4.84 21.04 -11.30
CA GLN A 731 4.32 19.76 -11.74
C GLN A 731 3.72 19.01 -10.55
N ASN A 732 2.46 18.60 -10.64
CA ASN A 732 1.79 17.86 -9.56
C ASN A 732 2.51 16.55 -9.24
N GLY A 733 2.91 16.38 -7.99
CA GLY A 733 3.61 15.19 -7.49
C GLY A 733 5.10 15.14 -7.82
N ASP A 734 5.70 16.25 -8.27
CA ASP A 734 7.14 16.40 -8.42
C ASP A 734 7.77 16.94 -7.13
N PRO A 735 8.53 16.12 -6.39
CA PRO A 735 9.15 16.56 -5.14
C PRO A 735 10.48 17.29 -5.35
N SER A 736 10.93 17.49 -6.60
CA SER A 736 12.14 18.25 -6.94
C SER A 736 11.89 19.75 -7.08
N ASP A 737 10.67 20.20 -6.74
CA ASP A 737 10.19 21.59 -6.82
C ASP A 737 10.57 22.27 -8.15
N ASN A 738 10.30 21.55 -9.25
CA ASN A 738 10.60 22.02 -10.58
C ASN A 738 9.47 22.93 -11.08
N VAL A 739 9.80 24.19 -11.41
CA VAL A 739 8.86 25.27 -11.67
C VAL A 739 8.92 25.72 -13.13
N LEU A 740 7.77 25.81 -13.77
CA LEU A 740 7.62 26.41 -15.10
C LEU A 740 7.24 27.89 -14.97
N MET A 741 7.99 28.75 -15.67
CA MET A 741 7.82 30.20 -15.70
C MET A 741 7.73 30.70 -17.12
N ALA A 742 6.98 31.78 -17.34
CA ALA A 742 6.90 32.46 -18.62
C ALA A 742 7.29 33.94 -18.48
N PHE A 743 7.98 34.43 -19.47
CA PHE A 743 8.48 35.82 -19.56
C PHE A 743 8.07 36.41 -20.89
N VAL A 744 7.70 37.67 -20.89
CA VAL A 744 7.43 38.46 -22.10
C VAL A 744 8.61 39.35 -22.40
N ARG A 745 9.11 39.38 -23.63
CA ARG A 745 10.14 40.33 -24.05
C ARG A 745 9.58 41.76 -24.08
N GLU A 746 10.19 42.66 -23.36
CA GLU A 746 9.82 44.07 -23.39
C GLU A 746 10.21 44.70 -24.72
N GLY A 747 9.34 45.54 -25.27
CA GLY A 747 9.70 46.39 -26.42
C GLY A 747 10.69 47.43 -25.98
N VAL A 748 11.74 47.71 -26.81
CA VAL A 748 12.55 48.90 -26.60
C VAL A 748 11.60 50.09 -26.67
N PRO A 749 11.57 51.00 -25.67
CA PRO A 749 10.79 52.24 -25.78
C PRO A 749 11.29 52.97 -27.04
N ALA A 750 10.38 53.38 -27.94
CA ALA A 750 10.68 54.11 -29.15
C ALA A 750 11.30 55.46 -28.85
#